data_332756f36cc6c2730dd87f943e539551
#
_entry.id   332756f36cc6c2730dd87f943e539551
#
_cell.length_a   1.000
_cell.length_b   1.000
_cell.length_c   1.000
_cell.angle_alpha   90.00
_cell.angle_beta   90.00
_cell.angle_gamma   90.00
#
_symmetry.space_group_name_H-M   'P 1'
#
loop_
_entity.id
_entity.type
_entity.pdbx_description
1 polymer ?
#
loop_
_entity_poly.entity_id
_entity_poly.type
_entity_poly.pdbx_seq_one_letter_code
_entity_poly.pdbx_strand_id
1 'polypeptide(L)'
;MKKHYLLTIMALVLAIMPAWGAMYMVGNAPFGDWNPGNGVEMTDQGNGTYTFTTSISGTVWFVFADGQSSDWNIFNANYRYGPSSGGSQEVTVGNTYSTSKSNNNHSYKFTGTGKDYIFTFNLSSLTFSIAEYQEPQLPNPFDLPAGDVNGDGEINIADITMLVDIMLGGFANYDTRHRSDVNHDKEINITDVTVLVDYLLGGTLPQRVKEGYDYVWDDEAIPEVHLSVSLDEWNRLLSLYDANAYTTQYVMATATFVKDGETTVIDSVGLRLKGNTSRRRPEGGHGQMHQRDNTDWHHAHFGVNLRKYVDDDAHTIQGVRKIHLKWFKDDPAYVREVFCYELFKRAGVWTALRDNYCRLWIHVEGDSREAYYGVYELMEPIDKRYLKDRKDRFGASDGYLWKCRNAAAGLNNPGGDIWYDDDSDDRHTYTLETQTDEFDNARAQLIDFMNKLSNLSDSEFYTWIQEVTDVDLLLRTYAVNVAVGMWDDYWNNANNYYIYFNGKETSGYQFFFIPYDYDNTLGTSLRCGVQDDAGRHNPLQWGNDNNRLIARILKFSDFKAKYVLYLKELVEARNALMDRRSAQARIRAWQERIAPYIDNDTGEDTVIEDKPASWGNHSEYNLLETGSDNFFNAKAASINALP
;
A
#
# COMPACT_ATOMS: atom_id res chain seq x y z
N MET A 1 12.71 -50.53 5.64
CA MET A 1 14.15 -50.37 5.39
C MET A 1 14.51 -49.13 4.54
N LYS A 2 13.69 -48.62 3.65
CA LYS A 2 14.02 -47.42 2.85
C LYS A 2 13.94 -46.06 3.61
N LYS A 3 13.16 -45.95 4.69
CA LYS A 3 13.04 -44.71 5.50
C LYS A 3 14.26 -44.40 6.39
N HIS A 4 15.05 -45.38 6.75
CA HIS A 4 16.22 -45.15 7.59
C HIS A 4 17.46 -44.72 6.79
N TYR A 5 17.52 -45.04 5.49
CA TYR A 5 18.63 -44.59 4.64
C TYR A 5 18.54 -43.09 4.27
N LEU A 6 17.32 -42.55 4.13
CA LEU A 6 17.13 -41.11 3.81
C LEU A 6 17.51 -40.21 4.99
N LEU A 7 17.13 -40.59 6.21
CA LEU A 7 17.53 -39.87 7.43
C LEU A 7 19.04 -39.95 7.72
N THR A 8 19.70 -41.06 7.37
CA THR A 8 21.13 -41.22 7.56
C THR A 8 21.94 -40.40 6.53
N ILE A 9 21.43 -40.25 5.30
CA ILE A 9 22.07 -39.41 4.27
C ILE A 9 21.91 -37.92 4.60
N MET A 10 20.75 -37.48 5.09
CA MET A 10 20.52 -36.11 5.56
C MET A 10 21.38 -35.76 6.78
N ALA A 11 21.58 -36.70 7.71
CA ALA A 11 22.47 -36.50 8.86
C ALA A 11 23.95 -36.50 8.47
N LEU A 12 24.36 -37.18 7.39
CA LEU A 12 25.74 -37.21 6.93
C LEU A 12 26.14 -35.97 6.10
N VAL A 13 25.19 -35.32 5.42
CA VAL A 13 25.41 -34.07 4.67
C VAL A 13 25.53 -32.86 5.61
N LEU A 14 24.89 -32.90 6.78
CA LEU A 14 25.04 -31.88 7.82
C LEU A 14 26.37 -31.99 8.65
N ALA A 15 27.13 -33.03 8.47
CA ALA A 15 28.30 -33.33 9.32
C ALA A 15 29.65 -32.97 8.72
N ILE A 16 29.73 -32.32 7.53
CA ILE A 16 30.99 -31.96 6.90
C ILE A 16 30.96 -30.52 6.35
N MET A 17 30.42 -29.57 7.11
CA MET A 17 30.82 -28.19 6.91
C MET A 17 31.94 -27.88 7.91
N PRO A 18 33.15 -27.48 7.48
CA PRO A 18 34.11 -26.94 8.40
C PRO A 18 33.47 -25.74 9.07
N ALA A 19 33.37 -25.77 10.41
CA ALA A 19 32.97 -24.60 11.18
C ALA A 19 34.07 -23.57 11.03
N TRP A 20 33.97 -22.66 10.08
CA TRP A 20 34.81 -21.49 9.99
C TRP A 20 34.52 -20.61 11.21
N GLY A 21 35.56 -20.05 11.85
CA GLY A 21 35.40 -19.14 12.97
C GLY A 21 34.75 -17.83 12.52
N ALA A 22 34.13 -17.08 13.44
CA ALA A 22 33.59 -15.77 13.15
C ALA A 22 34.66 -14.79 12.64
N MET A 23 34.28 -13.94 11.67
CA MET A 23 35.15 -12.87 11.15
C MET A 23 34.59 -11.51 11.56
N TYR A 24 35.48 -10.58 11.80
CA TYR A 24 35.14 -9.23 12.28
C TYR A 24 35.86 -8.17 11.45
N MET A 25 35.25 -6.98 11.39
CA MET A 25 35.90 -5.74 10.96
C MET A 25 36.19 -4.87 12.18
N VAL A 26 37.39 -4.31 12.26
CA VAL A 26 37.83 -3.41 13.31
C VAL A 26 38.41 -2.14 12.69
N GLY A 27 37.93 -0.97 13.11
CA GLY A 27 38.31 0.31 12.54
C GLY A 27 37.65 1.48 13.24
N ASN A 28 37.72 2.68 12.65
CA ASN A 28 36.87 3.76 13.11
C ASN A 28 35.41 3.49 12.76
N ALA A 29 34.50 4.28 13.30
CA ALA A 29 33.06 4.10 13.00
C ALA A 29 32.82 3.92 11.48
N PRO A 30 32.03 2.90 11.07
CA PRO A 30 31.15 2.04 11.88
C PRO A 30 31.78 0.73 12.38
N PHE A 31 33.09 0.55 12.34
CA PHE A 31 33.78 -0.71 12.61
C PHE A 31 34.29 -0.86 14.06
N GLY A 32 33.50 -0.38 15.05
CA GLY A 32 33.81 -0.58 16.48
C GLY A 32 34.76 0.44 17.10
N ASP A 33 34.98 1.58 16.46
CA ASP A 33 35.73 2.75 16.99
C ASP A 33 37.14 2.40 17.50
N TRP A 34 37.89 1.59 16.73
CA TRP A 34 39.21 1.12 17.08
C TRP A 34 39.29 0.41 18.44
N ASN A 35 38.21 -0.20 18.89
CA ASN A 35 38.22 -1.13 20.00
C ASN A 35 38.20 -2.58 19.46
N PRO A 36 39.29 -3.32 19.47
CA PRO A 36 39.33 -4.65 18.86
C PRO A 36 38.54 -5.72 19.65
N GLY A 37 38.03 -5.36 20.83
CA GLY A 37 37.02 -6.14 21.54
C GLY A 37 35.58 -5.87 21.10
N ASN A 38 35.37 -4.79 20.31
CA ASN A 38 34.06 -4.37 19.80
C ASN A 38 34.00 -4.41 18.26
N GLY A 39 34.84 -5.17 17.61
CA GLY A 39 34.79 -5.35 16.16
C GLY A 39 33.41 -5.83 15.71
N VAL A 40 32.97 -5.35 14.56
CA VAL A 40 31.66 -5.73 14.00
C VAL A 40 31.77 -7.08 13.30
N GLU A 41 30.88 -8.00 13.63
CA GLU A 41 30.86 -9.34 13.07
C GLU A 41 30.42 -9.32 11.62
N MET A 42 31.10 -10.07 10.76
CA MET A 42 30.73 -10.27 9.36
C MET A 42 29.84 -11.50 9.23
N THR A 43 28.89 -11.46 8.30
CA THR A 43 28.01 -12.59 8.01
C THR A 43 28.77 -13.67 7.22
N ASP A 44 28.78 -14.90 7.74
CA ASP A 44 29.33 -16.07 7.05
C ASP A 44 28.42 -16.47 5.87
N GLN A 45 28.99 -16.46 4.66
CA GLN A 45 28.30 -16.87 3.43
C GLN A 45 28.60 -18.32 3.04
N GLY A 46 29.35 -19.03 3.86
CA GLY A 46 29.89 -20.36 3.57
C GLY A 46 31.18 -20.31 2.76
N ASN A 47 31.86 -21.47 2.66
CA ASN A 47 33.13 -21.65 1.91
C ASN A 47 34.22 -20.64 2.26
N GLY A 48 34.25 -20.13 3.50
CA GLY A 48 35.25 -19.17 3.97
C GLY A 48 35.04 -17.75 3.41
N THR A 49 33.86 -17.42 2.90
CA THR A 49 33.48 -16.08 2.45
C THR A 49 32.63 -15.39 3.50
N TYR A 50 32.97 -14.15 3.82
CA TYR A 50 32.30 -13.33 4.82
C TYR A 50 31.95 -11.98 4.23
N THR A 51 30.78 -11.44 4.58
CA THR A 51 30.33 -10.14 4.10
C THR A 51 29.89 -9.22 5.23
N PHE A 52 30.07 -7.92 5.03
CA PHE A 52 29.51 -6.88 5.90
C PHE A 52 29.05 -5.72 5.05
N THR A 53 27.81 -5.29 5.25
CA THR A 53 27.21 -4.18 4.49
C THR A 53 26.94 -3.01 5.42
N THR A 54 27.35 -1.80 5.01
CA THR A 54 27.13 -0.57 5.80
C THR A 54 27.24 0.67 4.92
N SER A 55 26.56 1.75 5.33
CA SER A 55 26.72 3.07 4.71
C SER A 55 28.02 3.73 5.14
N ILE A 56 28.79 4.25 4.17
CA ILE A 56 30.02 5.00 4.42
C ILE A 56 29.93 6.38 3.78
N SER A 57 29.97 7.42 4.63
CA SER A 57 30.13 8.81 4.22
C SER A 57 31.47 9.34 4.72
N GLY A 58 32.38 9.69 3.79
CA GLY A 58 33.73 10.12 4.14
C GLY A 58 34.74 8.97 4.29
N THR A 59 35.84 9.22 4.97
CA THR A 59 36.97 8.30 5.03
C THR A 59 36.95 7.42 6.27
N VAL A 60 37.05 6.10 6.05
CA VAL A 60 37.15 5.09 7.10
C VAL A 60 38.48 4.33 6.99
N TRP A 61 38.99 3.85 8.14
CA TRP A 61 40.15 2.95 8.23
C TRP A 61 39.71 1.68 8.93
N PHE A 62 40.15 0.53 8.42
CA PHE A 62 39.74 -0.77 8.94
C PHE A 62 40.77 -1.87 8.72
N VAL A 63 40.59 -2.96 9.44
CA VAL A 63 41.26 -4.26 9.28
C VAL A 63 40.23 -5.37 9.46
N PHE A 64 40.56 -6.59 9.06
CA PHE A 64 39.78 -7.79 9.35
C PHE A 64 40.40 -8.58 10.51
N ALA A 65 39.60 -9.44 11.16
CA ALA A 65 40.07 -10.29 12.25
C ALA A 65 39.25 -11.59 12.35
N ASP A 66 39.91 -12.67 12.73
CA ASP A 66 39.30 -13.97 13.04
C ASP A 66 39.08 -14.20 14.54
N GLY A 67 39.04 -13.13 15.31
CA GLY A 67 38.77 -13.10 16.74
C GLY A 67 38.84 -11.70 17.30
N GLN A 68 38.44 -11.55 18.56
CA GLN A 68 38.41 -10.29 19.28
C GLN A 68 39.25 -10.31 20.53
N SER A 69 39.82 -9.17 20.91
CA SER A 69 40.51 -8.94 22.19
C SER A 69 40.58 -7.44 22.45
N SER A 70 40.25 -6.99 23.65
CA SER A 70 40.44 -5.59 24.04
C SER A 70 41.92 -5.21 24.23
N ASP A 71 42.83 -6.19 24.32
CA ASP A 71 44.28 -5.98 24.34
C ASP A 71 44.84 -5.96 22.92
N TRP A 72 45.37 -4.82 22.48
CA TRP A 72 45.95 -4.64 21.14
C TRP A 72 47.13 -5.54 20.83
N ASN A 73 47.93 -5.89 21.83
CA ASN A 73 49.07 -6.79 21.61
C ASN A 73 48.57 -8.21 21.28
N ILE A 74 47.58 -8.68 22.03
CA ILE A 74 46.94 -9.98 21.79
C ILE A 74 46.25 -9.98 20.44
N PHE A 75 45.47 -8.93 20.14
CA PHE A 75 44.73 -8.78 18.90
C PHE A 75 45.66 -8.79 17.69
N ASN A 76 46.69 -7.94 17.67
CA ASN A 76 47.64 -7.84 16.56
C ASN A 76 48.44 -9.14 16.36
N ALA A 77 48.80 -9.84 17.44
CA ALA A 77 49.58 -11.07 17.35
C ALA A 77 48.77 -12.27 16.84
N ASN A 78 47.46 -12.34 17.14
CA ASN A 78 46.70 -13.57 16.95
C ASN A 78 45.58 -13.49 15.94
N TYR A 79 44.91 -12.32 15.80
CA TYR A 79 43.61 -12.25 15.10
C TYR A 79 43.60 -11.38 13.85
N ARG A 80 44.48 -10.43 13.73
CA ARG A 80 44.43 -9.34 12.76
C ARG A 80 44.87 -9.74 11.36
N TYR A 81 44.12 -9.32 10.35
CA TYR A 81 44.45 -9.33 8.92
C TYR A 81 44.48 -7.88 8.39
N GLY A 82 45.59 -7.49 7.80
CA GLY A 82 45.82 -6.14 7.29
C GLY A 82 46.79 -6.09 6.12
N PRO A 83 47.20 -4.90 5.66
CA PRO A 83 48.22 -4.74 4.65
C PRO A 83 49.55 -5.35 5.10
N SER A 84 50.23 -6.04 4.19
CA SER A 84 51.47 -6.76 4.50
C SER A 84 52.66 -5.84 4.71
N SER A 85 52.69 -4.65 4.11
CA SER A 85 53.80 -3.70 4.20
C SER A 85 53.38 -2.31 3.73
N GLY A 86 54.19 -1.28 4.03
CA GLY A 86 54.11 0.03 3.37
C GLY A 86 53.19 1.08 3.99
N GLY A 87 52.70 0.90 5.19
CA GLY A 87 51.78 1.83 5.83
C GLY A 87 50.31 1.52 5.49
N SER A 88 49.42 2.49 5.73
CA SER A 88 47.99 2.31 5.39
C SER A 88 47.79 2.27 3.87
N GLN A 89 47.05 1.27 3.41
CA GLN A 89 46.78 1.05 2.00
C GLN A 89 45.41 1.67 1.63
N GLU A 90 45.42 2.53 0.62
CA GLU A 90 44.19 3.04 0.05
C GLU A 90 43.52 2.00 -0.85
N VAL A 91 42.19 1.83 -0.69
CA VAL A 91 41.38 0.85 -1.41
C VAL A 91 40.16 1.51 -2.02
N THR A 92 39.73 0.99 -3.16
CA THR A 92 38.62 1.56 -3.94
C THR A 92 37.62 0.48 -4.33
N VAL A 93 36.40 0.89 -4.67
CA VAL A 93 35.33 0.00 -5.16
C VAL A 93 35.78 -0.74 -6.43
N GLY A 94 35.34 -1.98 -6.58
CA GLY A 94 35.52 -2.81 -7.77
C GLY A 94 36.86 -3.53 -7.89
N ASN A 95 37.78 -3.30 -6.94
CA ASN A 95 39.09 -3.98 -6.93
C ASN A 95 39.16 -5.07 -5.85
N THR A 96 39.96 -6.09 -6.11
CA THR A 96 40.28 -7.14 -5.13
C THR A 96 41.68 -6.88 -4.56
N TYR A 97 41.77 -6.94 -3.24
CA TYR A 97 43.00 -6.68 -2.50
C TYR A 97 43.43 -7.91 -1.72
N SER A 98 44.73 -8.17 -1.70
CA SER A 98 45.30 -9.23 -0.85
C SER A 98 45.49 -8.72 0.58
N THR A 99 45.29 -9.58 1.54
CA THR A 99 45.55 -9.34 2.95
C THR A 99 46.42 -10.43 3.54
N SER A 100 47.00 -10.18 4.68
CA SER A 100 47.81 -11.16 5.40
C SER A 100 47.63 -11.05 6.90
N LYS A 101 47.77 -12.17 7.62
CA LYS A 101 47.84 -12.15 9.07
C LYS A 101 49.10 -11.42 9.49
N SER A 102 48.99 -10.35 10.25
CA SER A 102 50.12 -9.43 10.49
C SER A 102 49.95 -8.71 11.82
N ASN A 103 51.06 -8.54 12.53
CA ASN A 103 51.18 -7.83 13.80
C ASN A 103 51.59 -6.35 13.65
N ASN A 104 51.58 -5.80 12.44
CA ASN A 104 51.86 -4.38 12.20
C ASN A 104 50.64 -3.49 12.50
N ASN A 105 50.84 -2.15 12.49
CA ASN A 105 49.78 -1.18 12.76
C ASN A 105 49.19 -0.58 11.48
N HIS A 106 49.35 -1.22 10.31
CA HIS A 106 48.84 -0.71 9.05
C HIS A 106 47.34 -1.09 8.87
N SER A 107 46.58 -0.23 8.28
CA SER A 107 45.14 -0.41 8.01
C SER A 107 44.80 -0.13 6.55
N TYR A 108 43.69 -0.63 6.09
CA TYR A 108 43.08 -0.18 4.83
C TYR A 108 42.38 1.14 5.04
N LYS A 109 42.40 2.00 4.01
CA LYS A 109 41.72 3.29 3.97
C LYS A 109 40.76 3.29 2.82
N PHE A 110 39.48 3.55 3.10
CA PHE A 110 38.42 3.65 2.11
C PHE A 110 37.66 4.97 2.28
N THR A 111 37.29 5.60 1.15
CA THR A 111 36.46 6.83 1.16
C THR A 111 35.15 6.55 0.44
N GLY A 112 34.05 6.56 1.19
CA GLY A 112 32.70 6.39 0.67
C GLY A 112 32.01 7.72 0.40
N THR A 113 30.97 7.68 -0.44
CA THR A 113 30.21 8.85 -0.92
C THR A 113 28.80 8.94 -0.32
N GLY A 114 28.56 8.27 0.81
CA GLY A 114 27.23 8.24 1.45
C GLY A 114 26.35 7.08 0.97
N LYS A 115 26.87 6.21 0.12
CA LYS A 115 26.17 5.00 -0.34
C LYS A 115 26.41 3.83 0.60
N ASP A 116 25.63 2.77 0.42
CA ASP A 116 25.87 1.47 1.03
C ASP A 116 26.97 0.72 0.28
N TYR A 117 27.87 0.08 1.04
CA TYR A 117 28.96 -0.72 0.51
C TYR A 117 28.96 -2.10 1.15
N ILE A 118 29.24 -3.13 0.35
CA ILE A 118 29.47 -4.48 0.81
C ILE A 118 30.96 -4.77 0.80
N PHE A 119 31.49 -5.14 1.96
CA PHE A 119 32.85 -5.63 2.17
C PHE A 119 32.78 -7.15 2.12
N THR A 120 33.48 -7.77 1.17
CA THR A 120 33.54 -9.23 1.03
C THR A 120 34.97 -9.68 1.35
N PHE A 121 35.12 -10.53 2.34
CA PHE A 121 36.40 -11.14 2.74
C PHE A 121 36.39 -12.63 2.44
N ASN A 122 37.45 -13.14 1.81
CA ASN A 122 37.63 -14.56 1.57
C ASN A 122 38.84 -15.07 2.35
N LEU A 123 38.57 -15.90 3.35
CA LEU A 123 39.60 -16.44 4.24
C LEU A 123 40.50 -17.45 3.55
N SER A 124 39.99 -18.19 2.55
CA SER A 124 40.75 -19.21 1.84
C SER A 124 41.81 -18.60 0.90
N SER A 125 41.45 -17.51 0.21
CA SER A 125 42.37 -16.80 -0.69
C SER A 125 43.13 -15.65 -0.03
N LEU A 126 42.75 -15.27 1.20
CA LEU A 126 43.25 -14.10 1.91
C LEU A 126 43.07 -12.83 1.07
N THR A 127 41.89 -12.64 0.52
CA THR A 127 41.54 -11.48 -0.29
C THR A 127 40.29 -10.83 0.20
N PHE A 128 40.11 -9.54 -0.12
CA PHE A 128 38.85 -8.86 0.07
C PHE A 128 38.55 -7.90 -1.09
N SER A 129 37.30 -7.54 -1.23
CA SER A 129 36.82 -6.51 -2.16
C SER A 129 35.78 -5.63 -1.51
N ILE A 130 35.61 -4.46 -2.08
CA ILE A 130 34.53 -3.52 -1.72
C ILE A 130 33.73 -3.26 -2.99
N ALA A 131 32.42 -3.40 -2.91
CA ALA A 131 31.51 -3.02 -3.99
C ALA A 131 30.42 -2.06 -3.45
N GLU A 132 29.87 -1.21 -4.30
CA GLU A 132 28.60 -0.56 -3.95
C GLU A 132 27.55 -1.66 -3.76
N TYR A 133 26.92 -1.65 -2.60
CA TYR A 133 25.86 -2.61 -2.33
C TYR A 133 24.58 -2.16 -3.01
N GLN A 134 24.10 -2.98 -3.89
CA GLN A 134 22.74 -2.86 -4.42
C GLN A 134 21.92 -3.97 -3.79
N GLU A 135 20.96 -3.59 -2.97
CA GLU A 135 20.07 -4.56 -2.38
C GLU A 135 19.31 -5.30 -3.49
N PRO A 136 19.32 -6.63 -3.51
CA PRO A 136 18.55 -7.38 -4.51
C PRO A 136 17.08 -6.97 -4.45
N GLN A 137 16.52 -6.61 -5.58
CA GLN A 137 15.09 -6.34 -5.65
C GLN A 137 14.32 -7.64 -5.41
N LEU A 138 13.20 -7.53 -4.70
CA LEU A 138 12.26 -8.64 -4.62
C LEU A 138 11.64 -8.86 -6.00
N PRO A 139 11.29 -10.10 -6.36
CA PRO A 139 10.55 -10.37 -7.58
C PRO A 139 9.22 -9.59 -7.59
N ASN A 140 8.68 -9.39 -8.78
CA ASN A 140 7.35 -8.83 -8.94
C ASN A 140 6.32 -9.74 -8.23
N PRO A 141 5.66 -9.30 -7.18
CA PRO A 141 4.76 -10.16 -6.41
C PRO A 141 3.51 -10.60 -7.19
N PHE A 142 3.16 -9.88 -8.26
CA PHE A 142 2.01 -10.20 -9.12
C PHE A 142 2.32 -11.24 -10.21
N ASP A 143 3.61 -11.51 -10.47
CA ASP A 143 4.04 -12.50 -11.46
C ASP A 143 4.24 -13.90 -10.86
N LEU A 144 4.20 -14.03 -9.54
CA LEU A 144 4.37 -15.31 -8.86
C LEU A 144 3.07 -16.14 -8.93
N PRO A 145 3.11 -17.35 -9.51
CA PRO A 145 1.91 -18.14 -9.72
C PRO A 145 1.34 -18.70 -8.40
N ALA A 146 0.06 -19.02 -8.39
CA ALA A 146 -0.52 -19.87 -7.35
C ALA A 146 0.27 -21.19 -7.31
N GLY A 147 0.56 -21.67 -6.09
CA GLY A 147 1.38 -22.86 -5.90
C GLY A 147 2.88 -22.62 -5.68
N ASP A 148 3.41 -21.45 -6.06
CA ASP A 148 4.74 -20.98 -5.62
C ASP A 148 4.61 -20.42 -4.20
N VAL A 149 4.47 -21.32 -3.22
CA VAL A 149 4.13 -20.97 -1.84
C VAL A 149 5.26 -20.21 -1.16
N ASN A 150 6.51 -20.57 -1.44
CA ASN A 150 7.70 -19.96 -0.85
C ASN A 150 8.11 -18.65 -1.55
N GLY A 151 7.61 -18.38 -2.78
CA GLY A 151 7.87 -17.15 -3.53
C GLY A 151 9.25 -17.09 -4.16
N ASP A 152 9.86 -18.22 -4.51
CA ASP A 152 11.17 -18.28 -5.13
C ASP A 152 11.13 -18.27 -6.68
N GLY A 153 9.94 -18.29 -7.26
CA GLY A 153 9.68 -18.28 -8.71
C GLY A 153 9.59 -19.68 -9.33
N GLU A 154 9.73 -20.74 -8.55
CA GLU A 154 9.63 -22.13 -9.01
C GLU A 154 8.59 -22.89 -8.21
N ILE A 155 7.77 -23.71 -8.87
CA ILE A 155 6.85 -24.62 -8.17
C ILE A 155 7.51 -25.99 -8.07
N ASN A 156 7.86 -26.39 -6.83
CA ASN A 156 8.60 -27.64 -6.58
C ASN A 156 8.22 -28.26 -5.21
N ILE A 157 8.98 -29.24 -4.75
CA ILE A 157 8.72 -29.95 -3.47
C ILE A 157 8.86 -29.05 -2.24
N ALA A 158 9.60 -27.94 -2.33
CA ALA A 158 9.74 -27.00 -1.22
C ALA A 158 8.41 -26.28 -0.93
N ASP A 159 7.61 -26.01 -1.96
CA ASP A 159 6.28 -25.39 -1.83
C ASP A 159 5.30 -26.32 -1.12
N ILE A 160 5.31 -27.62 -1.45
CA ILE A 160 4.50 -28.61 -0.72
C ILE A 160 4.91 -28.64 0.75
N THR A 161 6.22 -28.59 1.02
CA THR A 161 6.73 -28.62 2.40
C THR A 161 6.26 -27.39 3.18
N MET A 162 6.36 -26.19 2.57
CA MET A 162 5.90 -24.95 3.17
C MET A 162 4.37 -24.92 3.35
N LEU A 163 3.61 -25.40 2.36
CA LEU A 163 2.15 -25.49 2.45
C LEU A 163 1.71 -26.39 3.62
N VAL A 164 2.37 -27.54 3.79
CA VAL A 164 2.11 -28.42 4.93
C VAL A 164 2.47 -27.76 6.26
N ASP A 165 3.58 -27.02 6.33
CA ASP A 165 3.94 -26.25 7.52
C ASP A 165 2.87 -25.22 7.89
N ILE A 166 2.36 -24.46 6.89
CA ILE A 166 1.27 -23.50 7.07
C ILE A 166 0.01 -24.18 7.62
N MET A 167 -0.36 -25.33 7.08
CA MET A 167 -1.52 -26.12 7.56
C MET A 167 -1.34 -26.60 9.01
N LEU A 168 -0.11 -26.80 9.45
CA LEU A 168 0.23 -27.18 10.83
C LEU A 168 0.37 -25.99 11.78
N GLY A 169 0.06 -24.77 11.32
CA GLY A 169 0.10 -23.54 12.11
C GLY A 169 1.37 -22.73 11.93
N GLY A 170 2.18 -23.02 10.90
CA GLY A 170 3.32 -22.21 10.49
C GLY A 170 2.92 -20.80 10.05
N PHE A 171 3.90 -19.89 10.03
CA PHE A 171 3.66 -18.51 9.63
C PHE A 171 3.42 -18.38 8.13
N ALA A 172 2.40 -17.62 7.76
CA ALA A 172 2.14 -17.21 6.38
C ALA A 172 1.67 -15.74 6.34
N ASN A 173 2.34 -14.91 5.57
CA ASN A 173 1.88 -13.56 5.27
C ASN A 173 0.75 -13.56 4.22
N TYR A 174 0.26 -12.38 3.84
CA TYR A 174 -0.84 -12.26 2.88
C TYR A 174 -0.53 -12.95 1.54
N ASP A 175 0.64 -12.67 0.94
CA ASP A 175 1.02 -13.23 -0.36
C ASP A 175 1.19 -14.76 -0.30
N THR A 176 1.85 -15.24 0.76
CA THR A 176 2.02 -16.67 1.00
C THR A 176 0.67 -17.38 1.11
N ARG A 177 -0.28 -16.82 1.87
CA ARG A 177 -1.65 -17.37 1.98
C ARG A 177 -2.37 -17.41 0.65
N HIS A 178 -2.23 -16.32 -0.13
CA HIS A 178 -2.87 -16.23 -1.43
C HIS A 178 -2.35 -17.28 -2.41
N ARG A 179 -1.03 -17.50 -2.45
CA ARG A 179 -0.41 -18.54 -3.28
C ARG A 179 -0.63 -19.96 -2.75
N SER A 180 -0.96 -20.11 -1.47
CA SER A 180 -1.25 -21.41 -0.83
C SER A 180 -2.64 -21.96 -1.17
N ASP A 181 -3.60 -21.09 -1.51
CA ASP A 181 -4.93 -21.47 -2.03
C ASP A 181 -4.80 -21.80 -3.51
N VAL A 182 -4.29 -23.01 -3.78
CA VAL A 182 -3.90 -23.44 -5.13
C VAL A 182 -5.11 -23.83 -5.98
N ASN A 183 -6.18 -24.30 -5.34
CA ASN A 183 -7.42 -24.69 -6.02
C ASN A 183 -8.45 -23.55 -6.09
N HIS A 184 -8.15 -22.39 -5.47
CA HIS A 184 -8.97 -21.18 -5.44
C HIS A 184 -10.33 -21.33 -4.78
N ASP A 185 -10.46 -22.24 -3.78
CA ASP A 185 -11.68 -22.43 -3.01
C ASP A 185 -11.77 -21.52 -1.76
N LYS A 186 -10.77 -20.67 -1.52
CA LYS A 186 -10.60 -19.74 -0.40
C LYS A 186 -10.26 -20.43 0.93
N GLU A 187 -9.92 -21.69 0.90
CA GLU A 187 -9.46 -22.47 2.05
C GLU A 187 -8.04 -22.98 1.78
N ILE A 188 -7.20 -23.01 2.81
CA ILE A 188 -5.87 -23.62 2.72
C ILE A 188 -5.94 -24.96 3.45
N ASN A 189 -5.97 -26.05 2.69
CA ASN A 189 -6.17 -27.39 3.24
C ASN A 189 -5.49 -28.50 2.39
N ILE A 190 -5.78 -29.76 2.69
CA ILE A 190 -5.14 -30.91 2.03
C ILE A 190 -5.44 -30.99 0.53
N THR A 191 -6.52 -30.34 0.05
CA THR A 191 -6.84 -30.35 -1.38
C THR A 191 -5.81 -29.55 -2.18
N ASP A 192 -5.27 -28.45 -1.63
CA ASP A 192 -4.21 -27.67 -2.24
C ASP A 192 -2.92 -28.48 -2.38
N VAL A 193 -2.55 -29.23 -1.33
CA VAL A 193 -1.42 -30.17 -1.40
C VAL A 193 -1.63 -31.19 -2.52
N THR A 194 -2.84 -31.71 -2.65
CA THR A 194 -3.17 -32.68 -3.70
C THR A 194 -3.00 -32.10 -5.09
N VAL A 195 -3.46 -30.85 -5.31
CA VAL A 195 -3.30 -30.12 -6.59
C VAL A 195 -1.82 -29.89 -6.91
N LEU A 196 -1.01 -29.47 -5.92
CA LEU A 196 0.43 -29.30 -6.15
C LEU A 196 1.15 -30.61 -6.48
N VAL A 197 0.80 -31.69 -5.79
CA VAL A 197 1.35 -33.01 -6.08
C VAL A 197 0.98 -33.45 -7.51
N ASP A 198 -0.29 -33.29 -7.90
CA ASP A 198 -0.73 -33.61 -9.26
C ASP A 198 0.01 -32.78 -10.31
N TYR A 199 0.18 -31.47 -10.09
CA TYR A 199 0.96 -30.60 -10.94
C TYR A 199 2.40 -31.07 -11.13
N LEU A 200 3.10 -31.43 -10.04
CA LEU A 200 4.48 -31.92 -10.10
C LEU A 200 4.60 -33.30 -10.77
N LEU A 201 3.51 -34.04 -10.86
CA LEU A 201 3.43 -35.30 -11.63
C LEU A 201 3.06 -35.10 -13.11
N GLY A 202 2.94 -33.86 -13.58
CA GLY A 202 2.67 -33.51 -14.97
C GLY A 202 1.23 -33.06 -15.24
N GLY A 203 0.43 -32.82 -14.21
CA GLY A 203 -0.89 -32.20 -14.29
C GLY A 203 -0.83 -30.70 -14.57
N THR A 204 -1.96 -30.03 -14.50
CA THR A 204 -2.08 -28.57 -14.69
C THR A 204 -2.67 -27.92 -13.44
N LEU A 205 -2.22 -26.69 -13.14
CA LEU A 205 -2.84 -25.88 -12.08
C LEU A 205 -4.23 -25.43 -12.50
N PRO A 206 -5.20 -25.41 -11.58
CA PRO A 206 -6.49 -24.81 -11.82
C PRO A 206 -6.35 -23.32 -12.15
N GLN A 207 -7.14 -22.84 -13.09
CA GLN A 207 -7.23 -21.40 -13.33
C GLN A 207 -8.28 -20.79 -12.40
N ARG A 208 -7.96 -19.63 -11.85
CA ARG A 208 -8.92 -18.87 -11.04
C ARG A 208 -10.06 -18.37 -11.92
N VAL A 209 -11.28 -18.79 -11.59
CA VAL A 209 -12.49 -18.24 -12.20
C VAL A 209 -12.80 -16.91 -11.52
N LYS A 210 -12.81 -15.83 -12.29
CA LYS A 210 -13.13 -14.49 -11.83
C LYS A 210 -14.52 -14.13 -12.28
N GLU A 211 -15.39 -13.78 -11.36
CA GLU A 211 -16.76 -13.38 -11.62
C GLU A 211 -17.13 -12.14 -10.80
N GLY A 212 -18.10 -11.38 -11.30
CA GLY A 212 -18.67 -10.25 -10.60
C GLY A 212 -17.63 -9.18 -10.24
N TYR A 213 -17.62 -8.80 -8.98
CA TYR A 213 -16.70 -7.77 -8.47
C TYR A 213 -15.23 -8.21 -8.52
N ASP A 214 -14.96 -9.49 -8.31
CA ASP A 214 -13.60 -10.03 -8.41
C ASP A 214 -13.08 -9.95 -9.85
N TYR A 215 -13.95 -10.02 -10.88
CA TYR A 215 -13.56 -9.80 -12.27
C TYR A 215 -13.25 -8.33 -12.57
N VAL A 216 -14.09 -7.40 -12.10
CA VAL A 216 -13.94 -5.98 -12.43
C VAL A 216 -12.71 -5.36 -11.77
N TRP A 217 -12.46 -5.71 -10.51
CA TRP A 217 -11.41 -5.11 -9.68
C TRP A 217 -10.18 -6.00 -9.40
N ASP A 218 -10.03 -7.18 -10.04
CA ASP A 218 -8.75 -7.87 -9.93
C ASP A 218 -7.65 -7.08 -10.67
N ASP A 219 -6.44 -7.17 -10.17
CA ASP A 219 -5.30 -6.40 -10.65
C ASP A 219 -4.40 -7.16 -11.65
N GLU A 220 -4.81 -8.34 -12.12
CA GLU A 220 -4.03 -9.12 -13.10
C GLU A 220 -4.06 -8.48 -14.49
N ALA A 221 -5.16 -7.78 -14.84
CA ALA A 221 -5.27 -7.03 -16.09
C ALA A 221 -5.79 -5.61 -15.88
N ILE A 222 -5.30 -4.67 -16.68
CA ILE A 222 -5.78 -3.28 -16.71
C ILE A 222 -6.92 -3.20 -17.73
N PRO A 223 -8.20 -3.02 -17.30
CA PRO A 223 -9.31 -2.91 -18.22
C PRO A 223 -9.27 -1.61 -19.03
N GLU A 224 -9.96 -1.64 -20.18
CA GLU A 224 -10.27 -0.47 -20.98
C GLU A 224 -11.68 -0.01 -20.70
N VAL A 225 -11.85 1.30 -20.56
CA VAL A 225 -13.16 1.94 -20.43
C VAL A 225 -13.30 2.96 -21.55
N HIS A 226 -14.31 2.77 -22.42
CA HIS A 226 -14.64 3.70 -23.48
C HIS A 226 -16.00 4.35 -23.20
N LEU A 227 -16.07 5.65 -23.24
CA LEU A 227 -17.30 6.43 -23.06
C LEU A 227 -17.65 7.13 -24.37
N SER A 228 -18.72 6.69 -25.03
CA SER A 228 -19.24 7.35 -26.22
C SER A 228 -20.41 8.25 -25.85
N VAL A 229 -20.32 9.54 -26.22
CA VAL A 229 -21.27 10.59 -25.82
C VAL A 229 -21.74 11.33 -27.07
N SER A 230 -23.05 11.58 -27.20
CA SER A 230 -23.54 12.44 -28.27
C SER A 230 -23.03 13.88 -28.12
N LEU A 231 -22.91 14.60 -29.23
CA LEU A 231 -22.47 16.01 -29.20
C LEU A 231 -23.32 16.87 -28.25
N ASP A 232 -24.64 16.67 -28.27
CA ASP A 232 -25.56 17.43 -27.42
C ASP A 232 -25.37 17.10 -25.93
N GLU A 233 -25.20 15.84 -25.57
CA GLU A 233 -24.98 15.43 -24.16
C GLU A 233 -23.61 15.85 -23.66
N TRP A 234 -22.57 15.82 -24.51
CA TRP A 234 -21.26 16.32 -24.12
C TRP A 234 -21.28 17.84 -23.88
N ASN A 235 -21.86 18.61 -24.79
CA ASN A 235 -22.07 20.05 -24.61
C ASN A 235 -22.93 20.37 -23.38
N ARG A 236 -23.89 19.51 -23.06
CA ARG A 236 -24.69 19.63 -21.84
C ARG A 236 -23.82 19.37 -20.59
N LEU A 237 -22.91 18.38 -20.60
CA LEU A 237 -21.97 18.13 -19.50
C LEU A 237 -21.09 19.36 -19.23
N LEU A 238 -20.53 19.98 -20.29
CA LEU A 238 -19.73 21.19 -20.21
C LEU A 238 -20.54 22.36 -19.65
N SER A 239 -21.78 22.55 -20.12
CA SER A 239 -22.68 23.63 -19.67
C SER A 239 -23.11 23.45 -18.21
N LEU A 240 -23.36 22.22 -17.78
CA LEU A 240 -23.68 21.90 -16.38
C LEU A 240 -22.50 22.25 -15.45
N TYR A 241 -21.27 21.93 -15.86
CA TYR A 241 -20.06 22.32 -15.11
C TYR A 241 -19.92 23.84 -15.05
N ASP A 242 -20.09 24.54 -16.17
CA ASP A 242 -19.97 25.99 -16.25
C ASP A 242 -21.02 26.72 -15.40
N ALA A 243 -22.23 26.17 -15.31
CA ALA A 243 -23.30 26.72 -14.47
C ALA A 243 -23.08 26.45 -12.98
N ASN A 244 -22.67 25.25 -12.63
CA ASN A 244 -22.33 24.85 -11.28
C ASN A 244 -21.30 23.70 -11.33
N ALA A 245 -20.03 23.99 -11.06
CA ALA A 245 -18.97 22.99 -11.09
C ALA A 245 -19.22 21.80 -10.13
N TYR A 246 -20.09 21.94 -9.14
CA TYR A 246 -20.41 20.91 -8.15
C TYR A 246 -21.71 20.16 -8.43
N THR A 247 -22.34 20.39 -9.58
CA THR A 247 -23.55 19.66 -9.96
C THR A 247 -23.34 18.14 -9.93
N THR A 248 -24.37 17.41 -9.49
CA THR A 248 -24.40 15.94 -9.49
C THR A 248 -25.22 15.38 -10.64
N GLN A 249 -25.71 16.25 -11.55
CA GLN A 249 -26.53 15.85 -12.68
C GLN A 249 -25.76 14.97 -13.67
N TYR A 250 -26.48 14.01 -14.23
CA TYR A 250 -25.97 13.08 -15.23
C TYR A 250 -26.35 13.49 -16.65
N VAL A 251 -25.46 13.21 -17.59
CA VAL A 251 -25.71 13.18 -19.03
C VAL A 251 -25.74 11.74 -19.51
N MET A 252 -26.35 11.48 -20.66
CA MET A 252 -26.42 10.12 -21.22
C MET A 252 -25.16 9.79 -22.04
N ALA A 253 -24.68 8.55 -21.88
CA ALA A 253 -23.55 8.03 -22.63
C ALA A 253 -23.73 6.52 -22.91
N THR A 254 -22.85 5.95 -23.69
CA THR A 254 -22.62 4.50 -23.82
C THR A 254 -21.28 4.17 -23.21
N ALA A 255 -21.23 3.15 -22.35
CA ALA A 255 -20.00 2.65 -21.77
C ALA A 255 -19.62 1.31 -22.38
N THR A 256 -18.37 1.17 -22.82
CA THR A 256 -17.77 -0.10 -23.24
C THR A 256 -16.66 -0.45 -22.27
N PHE A 257 -16.71 -1.64 -21.71
CA PHE A 257 -15.71 -2.18 -20.79
C PHE A 257 -15.06 -3.39 -21.45
N VAL A 258 -13.72 -3.38 -21.57
CA VAL A 258 -12.94 -4.46 -22.17
C VAL A 258 -11.94 -4.98 -21.15
N LYS A 259 -11.98 -6.28 -20.87
CA LYS A 259 -11.03 -6.96 -19.99
C LYS A 259 -10.90 -8.42 -20.37
N ASP A 260 -9.68 -8.97 -20.31
CA ASP A 260 -9.37 -10.38 -20.59
C ASP A 260 -9.93 -10.89 -21.95
N GLY A 261 -9.99 -10.00 -22.95
CA GLY A 261 -10.55 -10.29 -24.28
C GLY A 261 -12.08 -10.26 -24.37
N GLU A 262 -12.77 -10.06 -23.25
CA GLU A 262 -14.21 -9.90 -23.21
C GLU A 262 -14.60 -8.42 -23.33
N THR A 263 -15.69 -8.16 -24.05
CA THR A 263 -16.22 -6.80 -24.26
C THR A 263 -17.66 -6.73 -23.78
N THR A 264 -17.94 -5.82 -22.85
CA THR A 264 -19.29 -5.50 -22.38
C THR A 264 -19.67 -4.09 -22.82
N VAL A 265 -20.75 -3.96 -23.60
CA VAL A 265 -21.28 -2.66 -24.05
C VAL A 265 -22.60 -2.41 -23.35
N ILE A 266 -22.73 -1.24 -22.74
CA ILE A 266 -23.95 -0.81 -22.03
C ILE A 266 -24.32 0.58 -22.54
N ASP A 267 -25.44 0.68 -23.20
CA ASP A 267 -26.02 1.96 -23.63
C ASP A 267 -26.75 2.68 -22.50
N SER A 268 -27.15 3.90 -22.74
CA SER A 268 -28.01 4.68 -21.84
C SER A 268 -27.49 4.74 -20.39
N VAL A 269 -26.17 4.80 -20.22
CA VAL A 269 -25.54 5.00 -18.91
C VAL A 269 -25.54 6.47 -18.52
N GLY A 270 -25.55 6.75 -17.21
CA GLY A 270 -25.36 8.11 -16.71
C GLY A 270 -23.88 8.43 -16.55
N LEU A 271 -23.42 9.52 -17.14
CA LEU A 271 -22.07 10.07 -16.99
C LEU A 271 -22.15 11.42 -16.26
N ARG A 272 -21.30 11.66 -15.27
CA ARG A 272 -21.15 12.95 -14.59
C ARG A 272 -19.72 13.25 -14.19
N LEU A 273 -19.41 14.52 -13.96
CA LEU A 273 -18.16 14.91 -13.32
C LEU A 273 -18.20 14.68 -11.81
N LYS A 274 -17.03 14.40 -11.24
CA LYS A 274 -16.82 14.17 -9.81
C LYS A 274 -15.65 14.99 -9.26
N GLY A 275 -15.38 14.83 -7.98
CA GLY A 275 -14.33 15.52 -7.25
C GLY A 275 -14.87 16.66 -6.39
N ASN A 276 -14.03 17.16 -5.49
CA ASN A 276 -14.28 18.38 -4.71
C ASN A 276 -13.29 19.45 -5.18
N THR A 277 -12.14 19.61 -4.56
CA THR A 277 -11.07 20.53 -5.00
C THR A 277 -10.44 20.10 -6.34
N SER A 278 -10.52 18.82 -6.68
CA SER A 278 -10.04 18.22 -7.92
C SER A 278 -11.04 18.29 -9.08
N ARG A 279 -12.25 18.83 -8.87
CA ARG A 279 -13.26 18.90 -9.93
C ARG A 279 -12.82 19.87 -11.02
N ARG A 280 -12.84 19.41 -12.26
CA ARG A 280 -12.31 20.15 -13.40
C ARG A 280 -13.20 19.95 -14.64
N ARG A 281 -13.17 20.95 -15.53
CA ARG A 281 -13.80 20.87 -16.86
C ARG A 281 -12.95 19.93 -17.74
N PRO A 282 -13.55 18.93 -18.44
CA PRO A 282 -12.81 17.91 -19.17
C PRO A 282 -12.30 18.38 -20.55
N GLU A 283 -12.75 19.55 -21.01
CA GLU A 283 -12.39 20.11 -22.30
C GLU A 283 -12.50 21.64 -22.29
N GLY A 284 -11.53 22.33 -22.84
CA GLY A 284 -11.55 23.77 -23.13
C GLY A 284 -11.81 24.67 -21.93
N GLY A 285 -11.99 25.97 -22.19
CA GLY A 285 -12.30 26.98 -21.19
C GLY A 285 -13.80 27.15 -20.92
N HIS A 286 -14.13 27.94 -19.89
CA HIS A 286 -15.50 28.27 -19.51
C HIS A 286 -16.30 28.86 -20.69
N GLY A 287 -17.51 28.35 -20.91
CA GLY A 287 -18.41 28.78 -21.98
C GLY A 287 -18.09 28.24 -23.37
N GLN A 288 -17.00 27.48 -23.53
CA GLN A 288 -16.67 26.85 -24.81
C GLN A 288 -17.44 25.55 -24.99
N MET A 289 -18.03 25.36 -26.16
CA MET A 289 -18.66 24.11 -26.57
C MET A 289 -17.67 23.27 -27.34
N HIS A 290 -17.88 21.97 -27.35
CA HIS A 290 -17.06 21.03 -28.11
C HIS A 290 -16.98 21.40 -29.58
N GLN A 291 -15.79 21.30 -30.14
CA GLN A 291 -15.53 21.44 -31.57
C GLN A 291 -14.97 20.12 -32.11
N ARG A 292 -15.44 19.71 -33.26
CA ARG A 292 -15.03 18.47 -33.87
C ARG A 292 -13.50 18.34 -33.94
N ASP A 293 -13.01 17.16 -33.53
CA ASP A 293 -11.58 16.84 -33.47
C ASP A 293 -10.77 17.83 -32.60
N ASN A 294 -11.37 18.37 -31.56
CA ASN A 294 -10.71 19.22 -30.58
C ASN A 294 -9.53 18.48 -29.92
N THR A 295 -8.51 19.22 -29.54
CA THR A 295 -7.32 18.71 -28.85
C THR A 295 -7.07 19.36 -27.49
N ASP A 296 -7.99 20.21 -27.03
CA ASP A 296 -7.89 20.90 -25.74
C ASP A 296 -8.59 20.08 -24.63
N TRP A 297 -8.12 18.85 -24.44
CA TRP A 297 -8.62 17.93 -23.44
C TRP A 297 -7.94 18.13 -22.10
N HIS A 298 -8.67 17.91 -21.01
CA HIS A 298 -8.16 18.02 -19.65
C HIS A 298 -8.56 16.82 -18.82
N HIS A 299 -7.68 16.35 -17.96
CA HIS A 299 -8.06 15.33 -16.97
C HIS A 299 -9.21 15.82 -16.07
N ALA A 300 -10.16 14.94 -15.81
CA ALA A 300 -11.26 15.15 -14.89
C ALA A 300 -11.67 13.83 -14.25
N HIS A 301 -12.29 13.87 -13.08
CA HIS A 301 -12.89 12.67 -12.48
C HIS A 301 -14.28 12.44 -13.00
N PHE A 302 -14.60 11.18 -13.31
CA PHE A 302 -15.93 10.81 -13.82
C PHE A 302 -16.62 9.80 -12.89
N GLY A 303 -17.94 9.91 -12.81
CA GLY A 303 -18.80 8.89 -12.23
C GLY A 303 -19.71 8.31 -13.30
N VAL A 304 -19.71 7.00 -13.45
CA VAL A 304 -20.54 6.28 -14.41
C VAL A 304 -21.56 5.45 -13.65
N ASN A 305 -22.85 5.70 -13.90
CA ASN A 305 -23.95 4.90 -13.36
C ASN A 305 -24.58 4.12 -14.50
N LEU A 306 -24.28 2.83 -14.57
CA LEU A 306 -24.71 1.94 -15.65
C LEU A 306 -26.23 1.76 -15.69
N ARG A 307 -26.92 2.02 -14.58
CA ARG A 307 -28.37 1.85 -14.45
C ARG A 307 -29.12 3.18 -14.27
N LYS A 308 -28.53 4.34 -14.62
CA LYS A 308 -29.16 5.65 -14.37
C LYS A 308 -30.46 5.82 -15.15
N TYR A 309 -30.50 5.38 -16.39
CA TYR A 309 -31.65 5.57 -17.28
C TYR A 309 -32.42 4.27 -17.58
N VAL A 310 -31.77 3.12 -17.41
CA VAL A 310 -32.38 1.80 -17.59
C VAL A 310 -32.11 0.96 -16.36
N ASP A 311 -33.11 0.75 -15.52
CA ASP A 311 -32.98 -0.05 -14.29
C ASP A 311 -33.21 -1.54 -14.57
N ASP A 312 -32.27 -2.16 -15.26
CA ASP A 312 -32.27 -3.57 -15.62
C ASP A 312 -30.99 -4.26 -15.10
N ASP A 313 -31.10 -5.52 -14.68
CA ASP A 313 -29.94 -6.29 -14.19
C ASP A 313 -28.92 -6.61 -15.30
N ALA A 314 -29.33 -6.56 -16.57
CA ALA A 314 -28.41 -6.66 -17.72
C ALA A 314 -27.56 -5.38 -17.90
N HIS A 315 -27.99 -4.22 -17.39
CA HIS A 315 -27.23 -2.97 -17.42
C HIS A 315 -26.16 -2.93 -16.32
N THR A 316 -25.26 -3.88 -16.34
CA THR A 316 -24.17 -4.03 -15.36
C THR A 316 -22.93 -4.64 -16.01
N ILE A 317 -21.76 -4.36 -15.47
CA ILE A 317 -20.54 -5.09 -15.77
C ILE A 317 -20.39 -6.18 -14.70
N GLN A 318 -20.74 -7.41 -15.02
CA GLN A 318 -20.67 -8.53 -14.07
C GLN A 318 -21.41 -8.24 -12.73
N GLY A 319 -22.58 -7.58 -12.79
CA GLY A 319 -23.34 -7.17 -11.61
C GLY A 319 -22.91 -5.84 -10.97
N VAL A 320 -21.81 -5.25 -11.39
CA VAL A 320 -21.38 -3.89 -11.00
C VAL A 320 -22.29 -2.86 -11.65
N ARG A 321 -22.85 -1.95 -10.84
CA ARG A 321 -23.84 -0.95 -11.29
C ARG A 321 -23.29 0.44 -11.48
N LYS A 322 -22.20 0.76 -10.81
CA LYS A 322 -21.52 2.06 -10.89
C LYS A 322 -20.03 1.86 -10.80
N ILE A 323 -19.29 2.71 -11.50
CA ILE A 323 -17.83 2.81 -11.39
C ILE A 323 -17.44 4.28 -11.24
N HIS A 324 -16.37 4.54 -10.53
CA HIS A 324 -15.72 5.83 -10.47
C HIS A 324 -14.38 5.76 -11.21
N LEU A 325 -14.14 6.76 -12.06
CA LEU A 325 -12.90 6.93 -12.80
C LEU A 325 -12.20 8.15 -12.22
N LYS A 326 -11.17 7.89 -11.42
CA LYS A 326 -10.41 8.94 -10.73
C LYS A 326 -9.06 9.13 -11.41
N TRP A 327 -8.76 10.33 -11.85
CA TRP A 327 -7.48 10.72 -12.36
C TRP A 327 -6.47 10.86 -11.20
N PHE A 328 -5.20 10.54 -11.41
CA PHE A 328 -4.11 10.65 -10.43
C PHE A 328 -3.67 12.11 -10.22
N LYS A 329 -4.64 12.95 -9.84
CA LYS A 329 -4.39 14.36 -9.62
C LYS A 329 -3.34 14.55 -8.53
N ASP A 330 -2.30 15.31 -8.87
CA ASP A 330 -1.19 15.63 -7.95
C ASP A 330 -0.36 14.40 -7.48
N ASP A 331 -0.60 13.19 -7.99
CA ASP A 331 0.22 12.01 -7.72
C ASP A 331 1.10 11.62 -8.92
N PRO A 332 2.30 12.22 -9.05
CA PRO A 332 3.20 11.92 -10.16
C PRO A 332 3.75 10.49 -10.13
N ALA A 333 3.63 9.80 -9.01
CA ALA A 333 4.04 8.39 -8.87
C ALA A 333 2.96 7.39 -9.32
N TYR A 334 1.71 7.81 -9.49
CA TYR A 334 0.56 6.98 -9.89
C TYR A 334 0.26 5.79 -8.99
N VAL A 335 0.57 5.86 -7.69
CA VAL A 335 0.50 4.68 -6.81
C VAL A 335 -0.09 4.95 -5.42
N ARG A 336 -0.23 6.21 -4.99
CA ARG A 336 -0.52 6.49 -3.57
C ARG A 336 -1.82 5.86 -3.11
N GLU A 337 -2.90 6.12 -3.82
CA GLU A 337 -4.22 5.64 -3.42
C GLU A 337 -4.35 4.12 -3.63
N VAL A 338 -3.88 3.61 -4.77
CA VAL A 338 -3.85 2.16 -5.08
C VAL A 338 -3.05 1.39 -4.03
N PHE A 339 -1.88 1.89 -3.64
CA PHE A 339 -1.08 1.29 -2.56
C PHE A 339 -1.84 1.24 -1.24
N CYS A 340 -2.55 2.32 -0.88
CA CYS A 340 -3.28 2.39 0.37
C CYS A 340 -4.45 1.40 0.42
N TYR A 341 -5.25 1.30 -0.65
CA TYR A 341 -6.36 0.33 -0.68
C TYR A 341 -5.88 -1.12 -0.71
N GLU A 342 -4.79 -1.41 -1.42
CA GLU A 342 -4.17 -2.73 -1.36
C GLU A 342 -3.60 -3.02 0.05
N LEU A 343 -3.02 -2.04 0.72
CA LEU A 343 -2.53 -2.20 2.09
C LEU A 343 -3.68 -2.44 3.08
N PHE A 344 -4.80 -1.73 2.96
CA PHE A 344 -6.01 -2.00 3.77
C PHE A 344 -6.49 -3.43 3.60
N LYS A 345 -6.59 -3.91 2.36
CA LYS A 345 -6.98 -5.29 2.03
C LYS A 345 -6.02 -6.30 2.69
N ARG A 346 -4.71 -6.11 2.55
CA ARG A 346 -3.66 -6.97 3.14
C ARG A 346 -3.67 -6.95 4.67
N ALA A 347 -3.98 -5.80 5.28
CA ALA A 347 -4.11 -5.65 6.73
C ALA A 347 -5.45 -6.17 7.29
N GLY A 348 -6.35 -6.71 6.46
CA GLY A 348 -7.64 -7.26 6.86
C GLY A 348 -8.73 -6.22 7.09
N VAL A 349 -8.55 -4.99 6.63
CA VAL A 349 -9.57 -3.92 6.71
C VAL A 349 -10.56 -4.07 5.56
N TRP A 350 -11.52 -4.93 5.75
CA TRP A 350 -12.50 -5.31 4.74
C TRP A 350 -13.53 -4.21 4.41
N THR A 351 -13.58 -3.13 5.21
CA THR A 351 -14.41 -1.95 4.93
C THR A 351 -13.77 -1.00 3.92
N ALA A 352 -12.54 -1.23 3.49
CA ALA A 352 -11.95 -0.47 2.39
C ALA A 352 -12.65 -0.81 1.07
N LEU A 353 -12.75 0.17 0.17
CA LEU A 353 -13.27 -0.05 -1.17
C LEU A 353 -12.29 -0.89 -2.02
N ARG A 354 -12.80 -1.42 -3.15
CA ARG A 354 -11.98 -2.04 -4.18
C ARG A 354 -11.48 -0.97 -5.14
N ASP A 355 -10.25 -1.12 -5.57
CA ASP A 355 -9.57 -0.22 -6.48
C ASP A 355 -8.66 -0.98 -7.45
N ASN A 356 -8.48 -0.45 -8.66
CA ASN A 356 -7.58 -0.95 -9.68
C ASN A 356 -7.27 0.17 -10.68
N TYR A 357 -6.29 -0.05 -11.56
CA TYR A 357 -6.07 0.81 -12.72
C TYR A 357 -7.06 0.50 -13.84
N CYS A 358 -7.35 1.51 -14.69
CA CYS A 358 -7.97 1.32 -16.00
C CYS A 358 -7.40 2.32 -17.01
N ARG A 359 -7.67 2.09 -18.28
CA ARG A 359 -7.38 3.03 -19.37
C ARG A 359 -8.69 3.65 -19.84
N LEU A 360 -8.73 4.98 -20.01
CA LEU A 360 -9.94 5.71 -20.34
C LEU A 360 -9.87 6.35 -21.72
N TRP A 361 -10.89 6.11 -22.53
CA TRP A 361 -11.16 6.80 -23.80
C TRP A 361 -12.50 7.50 -23.75
N ILE A 362 -12.59 8.66 -24.40
CA ILE A 362 -13.83 9.39 -24.58
C ILE A 362 -14.01 9.71 -26.08
N HIS A 363 -15.15 9.33 -26.61
CA HIS A 363 -15.58 9.64 -27.98
C HIS A 363 -16.79 10.58 -27.96
N VAL A 364 -16.63 11.77 -28.51
CA VAL A 364 -17.74 12.68 -28.78
C VAL A 364 -18.23 12.45 -30.20
N GLU A 365 -19.54 12.30 -30.39
CA GLU A 365 -20.14 12.05 -31.69
C GLU A 365 -19.76 13.10 -32.71
N GLY A 366 -19.24 12.67 -33.85
CA GLY A 366 -18.75 13.53 -34.92
C GLY A 366 -17.23 13.65 -35.00
N ASP A 367 -16.52 13.30 -33.96
CA ASP A 367 -15.05 13.23 -33.96
C ASP A 367 -14.55 12.06 -34.82
N SER A 368 -13.40 12.24 -35.43
CA SER A 368 -12.76 11.23 -36.27
C SER A 368 -12.16 10.06 -35.46
N ARG A 369 -11.90 10.27 -34.18
CA ARG A 369 -11.35 9.26 -33.24
C ARG A 369 -11.75 9.55 -31.81
N GLU A 370 -11.59 8.56 -30.96
CA GLU A 370 -11.67 8.73 -29.50
C GLU A 370 -10.45 9.53 -28.99
N ALA A 371 -10.66 10.34 -27.97
CA ALA A 371 -9.59 10.96 -27.19
C ALA A 371 -9.15 9.98 -26.08
N TYR A 372 -7.86 9.69 -26.02
CA TYR A 372 -7.28 8.86 -24.97
C TYR A 372 -6.94 9.72 -23.75
N TYR A 373 -7.65 9.52 -22.66
CA TYR A 373 -7.47 10.26 -21.41
C TYR A 373 -6.35 9.67 -20.52
N GLY A 374 -5.81 8.50 -20.86
CA GLY A 374 -4.69 7.90 -20.14
C GLY A 374 -5.11 6.88 -19.08
N VAL A 375 -4.23 6.71 -18.10
CA VAL A 375 -4.42 5.80 -16.97
C VAL A 375 -5.22 6.48 -15.87
N TYR A 376 -6.24 5.77 -15.37
CA TYR A 376 -7.15 6.19 -14.31
C TYR A 376 -7.23 5.12 -13.22
N GLU A 377 -7.63 5.51 -12.03
CA GLU A 377 -8.13 4.59 -11.01
C GLU A 377 -9.58 4.21 -11.32
N LEU A 378 -9.85 2.91 -11.29
CA LEU A 378 -11.18 2.32 -11.35
C LEU A 378 -11.61 2.01 -9.91
N MET A 379 -12.42 2.88 -9.32
CA MET A 379 -12.79 2.79 -7.91
C MET A 379 -14.21 2.29 -7.71
N GLU A 380 -14.40 1.46 -6.67
CA GLU A 380 -15.72 1.04 -6.21
C GLU A 380 -16.44 2.21 -5.51
N PRO A 381 -17.65 2.60 -5.94
CA PRO A 381 -18.45 3.58 -5.22
C PRO A 381 -18.94 3.03 -3.88
N ILE A 382 -18.81 3.83 -2.81
CA ILE A 382 -19.37 3.51 -1.50
C ILE A 382 -20.84 3.95 -1.50
N ASP A 383 -21.74 3.01 -1.78
CA ASP A 383 -23.19 3.25 -1.87
C ASP A 383 -24.01 2.03 -1.40
N LYS A 384 -25.30 2.02 -1.66
CA LYS A 384 -26.20 0.90 -1.31
C LYS A 384 -25.71 -0.46 -1.85
N ARG A 385 -25.05 -0.48 -3.00
CA ARG A 385 -24.55 -1.73 -3.58
C ARG A 385 -23.31 -2.23 -2.85
N TYR A 386 -22.38 -1.33 -2.52
CA TYR A 386 -21.23 -1.62 -1.67
C TYR A 386 -21.65 -2.30 -0.34
N LEU A 387 -22.72 -1.78 0.30
CA LEU A 387 -23.27 -2.38 1.53
C LEU A 387 -23.87 -3.77 1.28
N LYS A 388 -24.60 -3.94 0.16
CA LYS A 388 -25.21 -5.23 -0.19
C LYS A 388 -24.20 -6.32 -0.44
N ASP A 389 -23.09 -6.01 -1.09
CA ASP A 389 -22.03 -6.98 -1.40
C ASP A 389 -21.28 -7.45 -0.16
N ARG A 390 -21.29 -6.63 0.90
CA ARG A 390 -20.66 -6.94 2.18
C ARG A 390 -21.69 -7.21 3.29
N LYS A 391 -22.94 -7.52 2.92
CA LYS A 391 -24.05 -7.70 3.87
C LYS A 391 -23.75 -8.69 4.99
N ASP A 392 -23.11 -9.80 4.66
CA ASP A 392 -22.78 -10.84 5.63
C ASP A 392 -21.79 -10.36 6.71
N ARG A 393 -20.90 -9.42 6.34
CA ARG A 393 -19.95 -8.79 7.28
C ARG A 393 -20.56 -7.62 8.02
N PHE A 394 -21.38 -6.81 7.36
CA PHE A 394 -22.10 -5.70 8.00
C PHE A 394 -23.25 -6.17 8.90
N GLY A 395 -23.73 -7.41 8.75
CA GLY A 395 -24.92 -7.92 9.41
C GLY A 395 -26.22 -7.46 8.78
N ALA A 396 -26.29 -6.24 8.24
CA ALA A 396 -27.41 -5.70 7.46
C ALA A 396 -26.89 -4.72 6.39
N SER A 397 -27.71 -4.40 5.39
CA SER A 397 -27.35 -3.48 4.29
C SER A 397 -28.36 -2.39 4.03
N ASP A 398 -29.34 -2.23 4.91
CA ASP A 398 -30.45 -1.29 4.82
C ASP A 398 -30.43 -0.20 5.91
N GLY A 399 -29.31 -0.04 6.57
CA GLY A 399 -29.05 1.01 7.54
C GLY A 399 -28.62 2.35 6.92
N TYR A 400 -28.06 3.22 7.74
CA TYR A 400 -27.74 4.60 7.37
C TYR A 400 -26.24 4.75 7.04
N LEU A 401 -25.95 5.09 5.78
CA LEU A 401 -24.61 5.40 5.28
C LEU A 401 -24.44 6.91 5.18
N TRP A 402 -23.41 7.43 5.81
CA TRP A 402 -23.08 8.84 5.80
C TRP A 402 -21.72 9.09 5.17
N LYS A 403 -21.66 10.02 4.22
CA LYS A 403 -20.41 10.59 3.72
C LYS A 403 -20.01 11.77 4.59
N CYS A 404 -18.74 11.81 5.02
CA CYS A 404 -18.22 12.76 6.00
C CYS A 404 -17.02 13.52 5.43
N ARG A 405 -17.09 14.88 5.41
CA ARG A 405 -16.11 15.70 4.67
C ARG A 405 -16.05 17.16 5.10
N ASN A 406 -15.39 17.99 4.28
CA ASN A 406 -15.26 19.45 4.38
C ASN A 406 -14.40 19.93 5.56
N ALA A 407 -13.45 19.13 6.04
CA ALA A 407 -12.61 19.45 7.20
C ALA A 407 -13.43 19.90 8.43
N ALA A 408 -14.65 19.38 8.58
CA ALA A 408 -15.62 19.73 9.62
C ALA A 408 -16.31 18.52 10.26
N ALA A 409 -16.12 17.32 9.69
CA ALA A 409 -16.79 16.09 10.13
C ALA A 409 -16.09 15.40 11.29
N GLY A 410 -15.91 16.10 12.40
CA GLY A 410 -15.21 15.60 13.60
C GLY A 410 -16.05 14.73 14.54
N LEU A 411 -17.30 14.42 14.18
CA LEU A 411 -18.29 13.70 15.02
C LEU A 411 -18.49 14.34 16.40
N ASN A 412 -18.30 15.65 16.50
CA ASN A 412 -18.29 16.42 17.74
C ASN A 412 -19.25 17.61 17.74
N ASN A 413 -19.96 17.84 16.64
CA ASN A 413 -20.90 18.96 16.49
C ASN A 413 -22.31 18.48 16.05
N PRO A 414 -23.21 18.14 17.01
CA PRO A 414 -24.58 17.73 16.70
C PRO A 414 -25.43 18.80 15.99
N GLY A 415 -25.02 20.07 16.08
CA GLY A 415 -25.65 21.21 15.39
C GLY A 415 -25.03 21.54 14.03
N GLY A 416 -24.11 20.69 13.54
CA GLY A 416 -23.42 20.91 12.27
C GLY A 416 -24.31 20.72 11.04
N ASP A 417 -23.70 20.92 9.88
CA ASP A 417 -24.35 20.78 8.59
C ASP A 417 -24.56 19.28 8.25
N ILE A 418 -25.79 18.79 8.51
CA ILE A 418 -26.23 17.40 8.31
C ILE A 418 -27.39 17.43 7.33
N TRP A 419 -27.20 16.78 6.17
CA TRP A 419 -28.20 16.71 5.11
C TRP A 419 -28.23 15.34 4.43
N TYR A 420 -29.03 15.18 3.43
CA TYR A 420 -29.08 13.98 2.60
C TYR A 420 -28.70 14.30 1.14
N ASP A 421 -28.33 13.29 0.37
CA ASP A 421 -28.07 13.41 -1.06
C ASP A 421 -29.42 13.65 -1.78
N ASP A 422 -29.59 14.85 -2.34
CA ASP A 422 -30.78 15.30 -3.07
C ASP A 422 -30.53 15.55 -4.56
N ASP A 423 -29.40 15.04 -5.09
CA ASP A 423 -28.95 15.23 -6.49
C ASP A 423 -28.64 16.69 -6.87
N SER A 424 -28.65 17.65 -5.94
CA SER A 424 -28.41 19.08 -6.25
C SER A 424 -26.99 19.55 -5.94
N ASP A 425 -26.54 19.36 -4.70
CA ASP A 425 -25.20 19.69 -4.21
C ASP A 425 -24.87 18.76 -3.05
N ASP A 426 -23.80 17.99 -3.20
CA ASP A 426 -23.38 17.02 -2.21
C ASP A 426 -22.36 17.55 -1.19
N ARG A 427 -22.18 18.87 -1.04
CA ARG A 427 -21.12 19.50 -0.23
C ARG A 427 -21.42 19.67 1.26
N HIS A 428 -22.42 18.98 1.81
CA HIS A 428 -22.68 19.00 3.25
C HIS A 428 -21.59 18.27 4.05
N THR A 429 -21.42 18.67 5.30
CA THR A 429 -20.44 18.04 6.21
C THR A 429 -20.73 16.57 6.44
N TYR A 430 -22.01 16.24 6.66
CA TYR A 430 -22.51 14.88 6.75
C TYR A 430 -23.65 14.72 5.75
N THR A 431 -23.45 13.89 4.74
CA THR A 431 -24.45 13.61 3.70
C THR A 431 -24.96 12.18 3.85
N LEU A 432 -26.27 12.00 4.06
CA LEU A 432 -26.90 10.68 4.08
C LEU A 432 -27.02 10.14 2.64
N GLU A 433 -26.35 9.02 2.37
CA GLU A 433 -26.24 8.40 1.03
C GLU A 433 -27.29 7.28 0.80
N THR A 434 -27.93 6.80 1.88
CA THR A 434 -28.90 5.71 1.81
C THR A 434 -30.10 6.00 2.70
N GLN A 435 -31.29 5.47 2.35
CA GLN A 435 -32.52 5.64 3.14
C GLN A 435 -32.85 7.13 3.37
N THR A 436 -32.70 7.96 2.33
CA THR A 436 -32.90 9.41 2.42
C THR A 436 -34.35 9.81 2.78
N ASP A 437 -35.32 8.95 2.54
CA ASP A 437 -36.70 9.06 3.00
C ASP A 437 -36.86 8.91 4.52
N GLU A 438 -35.88 8.36 5.20
CA GLU A 438 -35.82 8.23 6.67
C GLU A 438 -34.87 9.26 7.32
N PHE A 439 -34.61 10.39 6.66
CA PHE A 439 -33.57 11.35 7.06
C PHE A 439 -33.68 11.81 8.52
N ASP A 440 -34.87 12.10 9.01
CA ASP A 440 -35.02 12.56 10.40
C ASP A 440 -34.58 11.52 11.43
N ASN A 441 -34.88 10.24 11.18
CA ASN A 441 -34.42 9.12 12.02
C ASN A 441 -32.91 8.94 11.94
N ALA A 442 -32.35 8.96 10.73
CA ALA A 442 -30.91 8.84 10.49
C ALA A 442 -30.14 9.99 11.17
N ARG A 443 -30.65 11.22 11.04
CA ARG A 443 -30.08 12.40 11.68
C ARG A 443 -30.12 12.29 13.22
N ALA A 444 -31.25 11.84 13.78
CA ALA A 444 -31.39 11.64 15.22
C ALA A 444 -30.39 10.60 15.74
N GLN A 445 -30.19 9.49 15.01
CA GLN A 445 -29.19 8.45 15.35
C GLN A 445 -27.77 9.01 15.31
N LEU A 446 -27.39 9.74 14.27
CA LEU A 446 -26.07 10.36 14.15
C LEU A 446 -25.80 11.35 15.28
N ILE A 447 -26.78 12.19 15.64
CA ILE A 447 -26.68 13.13 16.75
C ILE A 447 -26.54 12.41 18.10
N ASP A 448 -27.29 11.33 18.33
CA ASP A 448 -27.18 10.51 19.53
C ASP A 448 -25.79 9.89 19.64
N PHE A 449 -25.24 9.35 18.54
CA PHE A 449 -23.87 8.84 18.47
C PHE A 449 -22.85 9.91 18.85
N MET A 450 -22.92 11.12 18.25
CA MET A 450 -22.04 12.24 18.58
C MET A 450 -22.13 12.65 20.04
N ASN A 451 -23.35 12.66 20.61
CA ASN A 451 -23.57 12.97 22.02
C ASN A 451 -22.95 11.92 22.94
N LYS A 452 -23.13 10.65 22.66
CA LYS A 452 -22.51 9.56 23.41
C LYS A 452 -20.99 9.61 23.32
N LEU A 453 -20.46 9.80 22.10
CA LEU A 453 -19.03 9.97 21.85
C LEU A 453 -18.44 11.14 22.64
N SER A 454 -19.21 12.23 22.83
CA SER A 454 -18.72 13.43 23.50
C SER A 454 -18.89 13.41 25.02
N ASN A 455 -19.98 12.83 25.55
CA ASN A 455 -20.46 13.09 26.91
C ASN A 455 -20.39 11.88 27.85
N LEU A 456 -20.30 10.65 27.37
CA LEU A 456 -20.12 9.47 28.23
C LEU A 456 -18.85 9.61 29.06
N SER A 457 -18.90 9.21 30.35
CA SER A 457 -17.69 9.05 31.15
C SER A 457 -16.74 8.03 30.50
N ASP A 458 -15.48 8.02 30.86
CA ASP A 458 -14.51 7.10 30.25
C ASP A 458 -14.89 5.63 30.50
N SER A 459 -15.44 5.28 31.66
CA SER A 459 -15.92 3.90 31.93
C SER A 459 -17.15 3.52 31.12
N GLU A 460 -18.13 4.43 30.97
CA GLU A 460 -19.29 4.20 30.12
C GLU A 460 -18.91 4.10 28.65
N PHE A 461 -18.00 4.98 28.20
CA PHE A 461 -17.50 4.95 26.83
C PHE A 461 -16.75 3.65 26.50
N TYR A 462 -15.92 3.15 27.42
CA TYR A 462 -15.20 1.89 27.25
C TYR A 462 -16.14 0.71 27.00
N THR A 463 -17.26 0.65 27.74
CA THR A 463 -18.28 -0.39 27.53
C THR A 463 -19.02 -0.16 26.22
N TRP A 464 -19.55 1.04 26.02
CA TRP A 464 -20.38 1.39 24.88
C TRP A 464 -19.65 1.20 23.54
N ILE A 465 -18.38 1.60 23.42
CA ILE A 465 -17.66 1.51 22.16
C ILE A 465 -17.46 0.06 21.71
N GLN A 466 -17.31 -0.88 22.65
CA GLN A 466 -17.21 -2.32 22.37
C GLN A 466 -18.56 -2.96 22.00
N GLU A 467 -19.66 -2.35 22.43
CA GLU A 467 -21.01 -2.79 22.07
C GLU A 467 -21.38 -2.35 20.65
N VAL A 468 -20.92 -1.17 20.20
CA VAL A 468 -21.37 -0.55 18.95
C VAL A 468 -20.40 -0.68 17.79
N THR A 469 -19.17 -1.17 18.00
CA THR A 469 -18.22 -1.37 16.91
C THR A 469 -17.23 -2.50 17.20
N ASP A 470 -16.72 -3.10 16.13
CA ASP A 470 -15.52 -3.92 16.19
C ASP A 470 -14.30 -2.99 16.38
N VAL A 471 -13.84 -2.89 17.64
CA VAL A 471 -12.71 -2.02 17.99
C VAL A 471 -11.41 -2.48 17.33
N ASP A 472 -11.22 -3.78 17.10
CA ASP A 472 -10.03 -4.30 16.44
C ASP A 472 -9.98 -3.87 14.97
N LEU A 473 -11.10 -3.97 14.24
CA LEU A 473 -11.22 -3.46 12.88
C LEU A 473 -10.96 -1.95 12.80
N LEU A 474 -11.53 -1.18 13.72
CA LEU A 474 -11.33 0.27 13.79
C LEU A 474 -9.87 0.63 14.07
N LEU A 475 -9.21 -0.04 15.01
CA LEU A 475 -7.80 0.18 15.34
C LEU A 475 -6.86 -0.24 14.19
N ARG A 476 -7.15 -1.34 13.48
CA ARG A 476 -6.42 -1.73 12.26
C ARG A 476 -6.58 -0.69 11.16
N THR A 477 -7.80 -0.18 10.95
CA THR A 477 -8.05 0.89 9.98
C THR A 477 -7.19 2.11 10.29
N TYR A 478 -7.14 2.53 11.56
CA TYR A 478 -6.34 3.69 11.97
C TYR A 478 -4.84 3.41 12.02
N ALA A 479 -4.41 2.19 12.26
CA ALA A 479 -3.01 1.82 12.13
C ALA A 479 -2.53 1.98 10.68
N VAL A 480 -3.31 1.51 9.69
CA VAL A 480 -3.00 1.73 8.27
C VAL A 480 -3.04 3.23 7.93
N ASN A 481 -4.09 3.94 8.32
CA ASN A 481 -4.25 5.38 8.08
C ASN A 481 -3.01 6.18 8.51
N VAL A 482 -2.55 5.96 9.74
CA VAL A 482 -1.38 6.67 10.30
C VAL A 482 -0.06 6.16 9.68
N ALA A 483 0.03 4.87 9.39
CA ALA A 483 1.22 4.29 8.77
C ALA A 483 1.44 4.82 7.35
N VAL A 484 0.39 4.97 6.54
CA VAL A 484 0.52 5.58 5.20
C VAL A 484 0.65 7.09 5.24
N GLY A 485 0.53 7.70 6.43
CA GLY A 485 0.68 9.14 6.59
C GLY A 485 -0.50 9.94 6.04
N MET A 486 -1.72 9.40 6.12
CA MET A 486 -2.93 10.10 5.69
C MET A 486 -3.26 11.24 6.64
N TRP A 487 -2.91 12.46 6.27
CA TRP A 487 -3.13 13.66 7.09
C TRP A 487 -4.53 14.27 6.90
N ASP A 488 -5.16 14.06 5.74
CA ASP A 488 -6.49 14.60 5.42
C ASP A 488 -7.61 13.61 5.80
N ASP A 489 -7.49 13.04 6.98
CA ASP A 489 -8.34 12.00 7.55
C ASP A 489 -9.36 12.54 8.57
N TYR A 490 -10.13 11.62 9.16
CA TYR A 490 -11.03 11.93 10.27
C TYR A 490 -10.28 12.50 11.48
N TRP A 491 -9.19 11.83 11.93
CA TRP A 491 -8.56 12.17 13.22
C TRP A 491 -7.83 13.50 13.17
N ASN A 492 -7.12 13.79 12.08
CA ASN A 492 -6.38 15.03 11.93
C ASN A 492 -7.25 16.18 11.39
N ASN A 493 -7.86 16.00 10.22
CA ASN A 493 -8.54 17.09 9.50
C ASN A 493 -10.07 16.97 9.45
N ALA A 494 -10.67 15.96 10.11
CA ALA A 494 -12.12 15.74 10.13
C ALA A 494 -12.74 15.64 8.71
N ASN A 495 -12.09 14.84 7.83
CA ASN A 495 -12.38 14.74 6.41
C ASN A 495 -12.30 13.30 5.89
N ASN A 496 -12.75 13.07 4.67
CA ASN A 496 -12.46 11.91 3.82
C ASN A 496 -12.75 10.54 4.44
N TYR A 497 -13.99 10.31 4.88
CA TYR A 497 -14.42 9.00 5.36
C TYR A 497 -15.93 8.82 5.18
N TYR A 498 -16.38 7.57 5.28
CA TYR A 498 -17.80 7.25 5.46
C TYR A 498 -18.00 6.54 6.79
N ILE A 499 -19.22 6.62 7.30
CA ILE A 499 -19.66 5.83 8.43
C ILE A 499 -20.96 5.11 8.08
N TYR A 500 -21.09 3.90 8.59
CA TYR A 500 -22.30 3.11 8.39
C TYR A 500 -22.82 2.57 9.72
N PHE A 501 -24.11 2.75 9.94
CA PHE A 501 -24.86 2.17 11.04
C PHE A 501 -25.77 1.08 10.46
N ASN A 502 -25.57 -0.19 10.83
CA ASN A 502 -26.34 -1.29 10.26
C ASN A 502 -27.76 -1.45 10.83
N GLY A 503 -28.10 -0.71 11.91
CA GLY A 503 -29.42 -0.61 12.49
C GLY A 503 -29.97 0.80 12.38
N LYS A 504 -31.29 0.97 12.47
CA LYS A 504 -32.00 2.25 12.27
C LYS A 504 -32.37 2.96 13.58
N GLU A 505 -32.23 2.27 14.71
CA GLU A 505 -32.53 2.81 16.03
C GLU A 505 -31.30 3.49 16.66
N THR A 506 -31.50 4.24 17.73
CA THR A 506 -30.41 4.87 18.52
C THR A 506 -29.67 3.89 19.44
N SER A 507 -30.03 2.60 19.38
CA SER A 507 -29.39 1.49 20.10
C SER A 507 -29.49 0.21 19.28
N GLY A 508 -28.64 -0.79 19.62
CA GLY A 508 -28.68 -2.10 18.97
C GLY A 508 -28.13 -2.11 17.53
N TYR A 509 -27.42 -1.06 17.12
CA TYR A 509 -26.69 -0.99 15.85
C TYR A 509 -25.21 -1.36 16.03
N GLN A 510 -24.56 -1.70 14.93
CA GLN A 510 -23.11 -1.68 14.80
C GLN A 510 -22.70 -0.48 13.95
N PHE A 511 -21.66 0.21 14.40
CA PHE A 511 -21.01 1.32 13.72
C PHE A 511 -19.79 0.81 12.97
N PHE A 512 -19.65 1.20 11.70
CA PHE A 512 -18.50 0.88 10.87
C PHE A 512 -17.87 2.14 10.31
N PHE A 513 -16.55 2.22 10.43
CA PHE A 513 -15.76 3.26 9.78
C PHE A 513 -15.28 2.74 8.41
N ILE A 514 -15.40 3.56 7.36
CA ILE A 514 -15.03 3.20 5.99
C ILE A 514 -14.03 4.24 5.49
N PRO A 515 -12.77 3.86 5.23
CA PRO A 515 -11.74 4.76 4.74
C PRO A 515 -12.03 5.21 3.30
N TYR A 516 -11.71 6.48 2.98
CA TYR A 516 -11.98 7.07 1.67
C TYR A 516 -10.97 8.17 1.33
N ASP A 517 -10.60 8.29 0.01
CA ASP A 517 -9.80 9.38 -0.58
C ASP A 517 -8.37 9.46 -0.05
N TYR A 518 -7.56 8.42 -0.32
CA TYR A 518 -6.19 8.22 0.21
C TYR A 518 -5.09 8.74 -0.72
N ASP A 519 -5.37 9.72 -1.57
CA ASP A 519 -4.38 10.35 -2.47
C ASP A 519 -3.32 11.19 -1.73
N ASN A 520 -3.67 11.76 -0.59
CA ASN A 520 -2.80 12.61 0.24
C ASN A 520 -1.98 11.81 1.26
N THR A 521 -1.17 10.85 0.78
CA THR A 521 -0.45 9.88 1.59
C THR A 521 1.01 9.72 1.19
N LEU A 522 1.71 8.77 1.81
CA LEU A 522 3.08 8.36 1.50
C LEU A 522 4.07 9.52 1.43
N GLY A 523 4.01 10.40 2.42
CA GLY A 523 4.91 11.53 2.56
C GLY A 523 4.37 12.86 2.06
N THR A 524 3.22 12.89 1.38
CA THR A 524 2.50 14.14 1.11
C THR A 524 1.92 14.67 2.42
N SER A 525 2.19 15.92 2.75
CA SER A 525 1.61 16.55 3.92
C SER A 525 1.29 18.03 3.69
N LEU A 526 0.26 18.50 4.39
CA LEU A 526 -0.03 19.91 4.55
C LEU A 526 0.22 20.31 6.00
N ARG A 527 0.37 21.61 6.24
CA ARG A 527 0.33 22.20 7.59
C ARG A 527 -1.07 22.14 8.18
N CYS A 528 -1.56 20.94 8.42
CA CYS A 528 -2.88 20.63 8.94
C CYS A 528 -2.75 19.69 10.13
N GLY A 529 -2.35 20.19 11.28
CA GLY A 529 -2.29 19.37 12.50
C GLY A 529 -1.11 18.40 12.58
N VAL A 530 -0.98 17.47 11.64
CA VAL A 530 0.13 16.49 11.59
C VAL A 530 1.47 17.13 11.25
N GLN A 531 1.44 18.39 10.95
CA GLN A 531 2.65 19.11 10.65
C GLN A 531 3.20 18.83 9.24
N ASP A 532 4.49 19.07 9.11
CA ASP A 532 5.18 19.05 7.84
C ASP A 532 5.89 17.72 7.58
N ASP A 533 5.78 16.74 8.49
CA ASP A 533 6.51 15.48 8.42
C ASP A 533 5.64 14.25 8.74
N ALA A 534 4.83 13.84 7.79
CA ALA A 534 3.99 12.66 7.93
C ALA A 534 4.80 11.35 8.11
N GLY A 535 6.05 11.30 7.67
CA GLY A 535 6.93 10.15 7.84
C GLY A 535 7.43 9.97 9.26
N ARG A 536 7.93 11.04 9.89
CA ARG A 536 8.58 10.99 11.20
C ARG A 536 7.66 11.33 12.37
N HIS A 537 6.46 11.83 12.10
CA HIS A 537 5.52 12.20 13.16
C HIS A 537 5.16 11.00 14.04
N ASN A 538 5.09 11.24 15.36
CA ASN A 538 4.78 10.19 16.32
C ASN A 538 3.37 9.64 16.11
N PRO A 539 3.19 8.34 15.80
CA PRO A 539 1.89 7.74 15.54
C PRO A 539 0.87 7.84 16.68
N LEU A 540 1.33 7.99 17.92
CA LEU A 540 0.46 8.19 19.10
C LEU A 540 0.00 9.65 19.29
N GLN A 541 0.51 10.57 18.49
CA GLN A 541 0.21 12.00 18.53
C GLN A 541 -0.29 12.51 17.15
N TRP A 542 -0.82 11.59 16.34
CA TRP A 542 -1.16 11.85 14.93
C TRP A 542 -2.23 12.93 14.78
N GLY A 543 -3.31 12.84 15.49
CA GLY A 543 -4.52 13.60 15.19
C GLY A 543 -4.82 14.76 16.13
N ASN A 544 -5.98 15.36 15.90
CA ASN A 544 -6.56 16.41 16.73
C ASN A 544 -7.51 15.77 17.76
N ASP A 545 -7.25 15.97 19.05
CA ASP A 545 -8.04 15.40 20.15
C ASP A 545 -9.51 15.92 20.19
N ASN A 546 -9.83 16.99 19.47
CA ASN A 546 -11.22 17.42 19.28
C ASN A 546 -12.01 16.42 18.42
N ASN A 547 -11.35 15.64 17.56
CA ASN A 547 -11.92 14.52 16.81
C ASN A 547 -11.85 13.27 17.70
N ARG A 548 -12.83 13.12 18.57
CA ARG A 548 -12.74 12.35 19.82
C ARG A 548 -12.70 10.84 19.66
N LEU A 549 -13.17 10.26 18.57
CA LEU A 549 -13.34 8.80 18.45
C LEU A 549 -12.03 8.07 18.75
N ILE A 550 -10.98 8.34 18.00
CA ILE A 550 -9.68 7.67 18.16
C ILE A 550 -8.96 8.17 19.40
N ALA A 551 -8.98 9.48 19.66
CA ALA A 551 -8.36 10.06 20.86
C ALA A 551 -8.92 9.46 22.16
N ARG A 552 -10.23 9.20 22.25
CA ARG A 552 -10.85 8.55 23.40
C ARG A 552 -10.50 7.06 23.50
N ILE A 553 -10.52 6.32 22.39
CA ILE A 553 -10.15 4.90 22.36
C ILE A 553 -8.72 4.71 22.85
N LEU A 554 -7.78 5.53 22.38
CA LEU A 554 -6.36 5.42 22.73
C LEU A 554 -6.02 5.87 24.17
N LYS A 555 -6.99 6.38 24.95
CA LYS A 555 -6.81 6.57 26.41
C LYS A 555 -6.73 5.24 27.16
N PHE A 556 -7.34 4.18 26.65
CA PHE A 556 -7.34 2.87 27.30
C PHE A 556 -6.09 2.08 26.93
N SER A 557 -5.40 1.58 27.94
CA SER A 557 -4.08 0.96 27.78
C SER A 557 -4.11 -0.30 26.89
N ASP A 558 -5.17 -1.09 26.97
CA ASP A 558 -5.37 -2.30 26.17
C ASP A 558 -5.62 -1.98 24.70
N PHE A 559 -6.48 -1.03 24.38
CA PHE A 559 -6.71 -0.56 23.00
C PHE A 559 -5.46 0.11 22.41
N LYS A 560 -4.77 0.92 23.22
CA LYS A 560 -3.50 1.53 22.82
C LYS A 560 -2.42 0.49 22.52
N ALA A 561 -2.32 -0.55 23.34
CA ALA A 561 -1.38 -1.65 23.11
C ALA A 561 -1.69 -2.42 21.81
N LYS A 562 -2.97 -2.69 21.51
CA LYS A 562 -3.40 -3.28 20.24
C LYS A 562 -3.08 -2.38 19.04
N TYR A 563 -3.34 -1.08 19.15
CA TYR A 563 -3.01 -0.13 18.09
C TYR A 563 -1.50 -0.13 17.78
N VAL A 564 -0.65 -0.09 18.82
CA VAL A 564 0.81 -0.18 18.64
C VAL A 564 1.22 -1.52 18.02
N LEU A 565 0.60 -2.62 18.43
CA LEU A 565 0.83 -3.92 17.82
C LEU A 565 0.53 -3.90 16.31
N TYR A 566 -0.63 -3.38 15.91
CA TYR A 566 -1.01 -3.29 14.50
C TYR A 566 -0.09 -2.38 13.69
N LEU A 567 0.37 -1.26 14.25
CA LEU A 567 1.39 -0.42 13.61
C LEU A 567 2.70 -1.21 13.38
N LYS A 568 3.18 -1.94 14.40
CA LYS A 568 4.41 -2.75 14.29
C LYS A 568 4.25 -3.90 13.29
N GLU A 569 3.08 -4.55 13.23
CA GLU A 569 2.76 -5.57 12.21
C GLU A 569 2.92 -5.02 10.78
N LEU A 570 2.53 -3.76 10.54
CA LEU A 570 2.60 -3.16 9.20
C LEU A 570 4.04 -2.98 8.70
N VAL A 571 4.99 -2.69 9.58
CA VAL A 571 6.40 -2.41 9.21
C VAL A 571 7.33 -3.60 9.42
N GLU A 572 6.83 -4.70 9.96
CA GLU A 572 7.61 -5.93 10.15
C GLU A 572 7.82 -6.64 8.81
N ALA A 573 9.08 -6.83 8.41
CA ALA A 573 9.45 -7.32 7.08
C ALA A 573 8.81 -8.67 6.70
N ARG A 574 8.69 -9.62 7.67
CA ARG A 574 8.07 -10.93 7.38
C ARG A 574 6.61 -10.84 6.96
N ASN A 575 5.89 -9.78 7.35
CA ASN A 575 4.48 -9.59 6.99
C ASN A 575 4.29 -9.11 5.55
N ALA A 576 5.34 -8.58 4.90
CA ALA A 576 5.32 -8.06 3.53
C ALA A 576 4.23 -7.01 3.27
N LEU A 577 3.93 -6.18 4.29
CA LEU A 577 2.88 -5.17 4.23
C LEU A 577 3.44 -3.81 3.81
N MET A 578 4.21 -3.17 4.69
CA MET A 578 4.72 -1.81 4.49
C MET A 578 6.22 -1.70 4.79
N ASP A 579 6.93 -2.81 4.98
CA ASP A 579 8.38 -2.77 4.93
C ASP A 579 8.85 -2.25 3.57
N ARG A 580 9.96 -1.49 3.56
CA ARG A 580 10.42 -0.80 2.36
C ARG A 580 10.55 -1.71 1.14
N ARG A 581 11.12 -2.91 1.29
CA ARG A 581 11.40 -3.80 0.16
C ARG A 581 10.12 -4.31 -0.48
N SER A 582 9.19 -4.80 0.31
CA SER A 582 7.90 -5.32 -0.16
C SER A 582 7.02 -4.20 -0.74
N ALA A 583 7.03 -3.01 -0.13
CA ALA A 583 6.33 -1.85 -0.64
C ALA A 583 6.88 -1.42 -2.02
N GLN A 584 8.20 -1.31 -2.14
CA GLN A 584 8.86 -0.94 -3.39
C GLN A 584 8.66 -1.96 -4.50
N ALA A 585 8.63 -3.26 -4.18
CA ALA A 585 8.36 -4.30 -5.18
C ALA A 585 6.97 -4.12 -5.80
N ARG A 586 5.94 -3.87 -5.00
CA ARG A 586 4.57 -3.60 -5.49
C ARG A 586 4.49 -2.30 -6.29
N ILE A 587 5.09 -1.21 -5.79
CA ILE A 587 5.10 0.08 -6.49
C ILE A 587 5.73 -0.06 -7.87
N ARG A 588 6.91 -0.68 -7.98
CA ARG A 588 7.57 -0.92 -9.27
C ARG A 588 6.71 -1.77 -10.20
N ALA A 589 6.12 -2.83 -9.69
CA ALA A 589 5.28 -3.72 -10.47
C ALA A 589 4.06 -2.98 -11.07
N TRP A 590 3.40 -2.12 -10.31
CA TRP A 590 2.32 -1.28 -10.83
C TRP A 590 2.82 -0.26 -11.85
N GLN A 591 3.91 0.45 -11.55
CA GLN A 591 4.47 1.45 -12.45
C GLN A 591 4.93 0.82 -13.78
N GLU A 592 5.60 -0.33 -13.75
CA GLU A 592 6.01 -1.08 -14.95
C GLU A 592 4.79 -1.49 -15.78
N ARG A 593 3.70 -1.90 -15.15
CA ARG A 593 2.46 -2.31 -15.81
C ARG A 593 1.76 -1.15 -16.50
N ILE A 594 1.72 0.04 -15.90
CA ILE A 594 1.04 1.24 -16.45
C ILE A 594 1.94 2.08 -17.36
N ALA A 595 3.26 1.99 -17.25
CA ALA A 595 4.20 2.83 -18.00
C ALA A 595 3.95 2.88 -19.53
N PRO A 596 3.54 1.79 -20.21
CA PRO A 596 3.23 1.84 -21.64
C PRO A 596 2.00 2.68 -22.01
N TYR A 597 1.19 3.07 -21.02
CA TYR A 597 -0.13 3.70 -21.20
C TYR A 597 -0.23 5.12 -20.65
N ILE A 598 0.87 5.70 -20.16
CA ILE A 598 0.86 7.02 -19.51
C ILE A 598 0.69 8.15 -20.50
N ASP A 599 1.29 8.04 -21.71
CA ASP A 599 1.12 9.05 -22.75
C ASP A 599 -0.34 9.15 -23.17
N ASN A 600 -0.89 10.37 -23.26
CA ASN A 600 -2.32 10.60 -23.43
C ASN A 600 -2.61 11.89 -24.21
N ASP A 601 -3.84 12.03 -24.70
CA ASP A 601 -4.27 13.16 -25.54
C ASP A 601 -4.50 14.46 -24.75
N THR A 602 -4.52 14.43 -23.41
CA THR A 602 -4.61 15.67 -22.62
C THR A 602 -3.25 16.39 -22.54
N GLY A 603 -2.15 15.69 -22.78
CA GLY A 603 -0.79 16.21 -22.63
C GLY A 603 -0.40 16.49 -21.17
N GLU A 604 -1.22 16.10 -20.21
CA GLU A 604 -0.99 16.28 -18.77
C GLU A 604 -0.54 14.96 -18.14
N ASP A 605 0.31 15.04 -17.11
CA ASP A 605 0.74 13.88 -16.31
C ASP A 605 1.27 12.70 -17.16
N THR A 606 2.11 13.00 -18.17
CA THR A 606 2.61 12.03 -19.16
C THR A 606 3.88 11.30 -18.72
N VAL A 607 4.34 11.49 -17.48
CA VAL A 607 5.57 10.90 -16.94
C VAL A 607 5.32 10.37 -15.53
N ILE A 608 5.81 9.17 -15.25
CA ILE A 608 5.85 8.64 -13.87
C ILE A 608 7.10 9.17 -13.19
N GLU A 609 6.94 9.83 -12.05
CA GLU A 609 8.04 10.38 -11.26
C GLU A 609 7.93 9.97 -9.79
N ASP A 610 9.04 9.52 -9.19
CA ASP A 610 9.11 9.27 -7.75
C ASP A 610 9.25 10.60 -6.98
N LYS A 611 8.14 11.31 -6.90
CA LYS A 611 8.04 12.60 -6.23
C LYS A 611 6.84 12.62 -5.30
N PRO A 612 6.88 13.43 -4.23
CA PRO A 612 5.69 13.76 -3.46
C PRO A 612 4.61 14.39 -4.35
N ALA A 613 3.35 14.31 -3.91
CA ALA A 613 2.27 15.01 -4.57
C ALA A 613 2.56 16.53 -4.65
N SER A 614 2.14 17.16 -5.74
CA SER A 614 2.41 18.58 -5.99
C SER A 614 1.52 19.51 -5.16
N TRP A 615 0.45 19.00 -4.57
CA TRP A 615 -0.51 19.78 -3.80
C TRP A 615 -0.03 20.04 -2.37
N GLY A 616 -0.13 21.27 -1.92
CA GLY A 616 0.20 21.71 -0.58
C GLY A 616 1.69 21.84 -0.30
N ASN A 617 2.05 21.80 0.97
CA ASN A 617 3.43 21.75 1.43
C ASN A 617 3.89 20.31 1.45
N HIS A 618 4.62 19.94 0.43
CA HIS A 618 5.17 18.62 0.23
C HIS A 618 6.14 18.21 1.32
N SER A 619 6.30 16.93 1.48
CA SER A 619 7.45 16.32 2.13
C SER A 619 8.60 16.13 1.12
N GLU A 620 9.80 15.91 1.65
CA GLU A 620 10.99 15.59 0.86
C GLU A 620 11.13 14.07 0.60
N TYR A 621 10.10 13.30 0.89
CA TYR A 621 10.15 11.83 0.78
C TYR A 621 10.00 11.34 -0.65
N ASN A 622 10.77 10.30 -0.97
CA ASN A 622 10.60 9.46 -2.14
C ASN A 622 10.10 8.05 -1.74
N LEU A 623 9.68 7.27 -2.70
CA LEU A 623 9.13 5.92 -2.48
C LEU A 623 10.12 4.82 -2.89
N LEU A 624 10.97 5.06 -3.89
CA LEU A 624 11.79 4.04 -4.54
C LEU A 624 13.27 4.06 -4.15
N GLU A 625 13.77 5.12 -3.54
CA GLU A 625 15.13 5.19 -3.04
C GLU A 625 15.29 4.43 -1.71
N THR A 626 16.55 4.26 -1.27
CA THR A 626 16.86 3.41 -0.10
C THR A 626 17.28 4.19 1.13
N GLY A 627 17.49 5.50 1.01
CA GLY A 627 18.04 6.35 2.09
C GLY A 627 17.07 6.66 3.22
N SER A 628 17.49 7.55 4.11
CA SER A 628 16.69 8.08 5.22
C SER A 628 15.49 8.92 4.77
N ASP A 629 15.53 9.40 3.54
CA ASP A 629 14.49 10.22 2.92
C ASP A 629 13.45 9.36 2.16
N ASN A 630 13.58 8.04 2.24
CA ASN A 630 12.53 7.11 1.84
C ASN A 630 11.41 7.10 2.88
N PHE A 631 10.16 7.24 2.42
CA PHE A 631 8.99 7.32 3.29
C PHE A 631 8.85 6.08 4.19
N PHE A 632 9.00 4.89 3.62
CA PHE A 632 8.81 3.63 4.36
C PHE A 632 9.85 3.46 5.47
N ASN A 633 11.12 3.81 5.20
CA ASN A 633 12.18 3.79 6.22
C ASN A 633 11.89 4.80 7.36
N ALA A 634 11.51 6.02 7.01
CA ALA A 634 11.20 7.05 8.00
C ALA A 634 10.01 6.66 8.88
N LYS A 635 8.93 6.14 8.27
CA LYS A 635 7.75 5.68 8.97
C LYS A 635 8.03 4.47 9.85
N ALA A 636 8.77 3.48 9.34
CA ALA A 636 9.17 2.31 10.11
C ALA A 636 10.02 2.71 11.33
N ALA A 637 10.93 3.66 11.18
CA ALA A 637 11.71 4.18 12.30
C ALA A 637 10.83 4.84 13.37
N SER A 638 9.84 5.66 12.96
CA SER A 638 8.92 6.32 13.90
C SER A 638 8.01 5.31 14.63
N ILE A 639 7.56 4.26 13.96
CA ILE A 639 6.73 3.21 14.55
C ILE A 639 7.55 2.33 15.49
N ASN A 640 8.77 1.94 15.10
CA ASN A 640 9.64 1.10 15.93
C ASN A 640 10.15 1.82 17.18
N ALA A 641 10.13 3.14 17.21
CA ALA A 641 10.42 3.93 18.40
C ALA A 641 9.28 3.92 19.45
N LEU A 642 8.10 3.39 19.10
CA LEU A 642 6.98 3.26 20.05
C LEU A 642 7.27 2.18 21.10
N PRO A 643 6.80 2.38 22.36
CA PRO A 643 7.04 1.47 23.47
C PRO A 643 6.44 0.06 23.24
#